data_ea70d218b117f37009243d073feb8d50
#
_entry.id   ea70d218b117f37009243d073feb8d50
#
_cell.length_a   1.000
_cell.length_b   1.000
_cell.length_c   1.000
_cell.angle_alpha   90.00
_cell.angle_beta   90.00
_cell.angle_gamma   90.00
#
_symmetry.space_group_name_H-M   'P 1'
#
loop_
_entity.id
_entity.type
_entity.pdbx_description
1 polymer ?
#
loop_
_entity_poly.entity_id
_entity_poly.type
_entity_poly.pdbx_seq_one_letter_code
_entity_poly.pdbx_strand_id
1 'polypeptide(L)'
;MLRILQEILPIGFWCLLWLIGGYGIARFAFRLPGREQWMAGIALGLIMETWLANLLTLFLPAVPAFWLASVLTLAIAVLFSLGHKPVEWIKTSVPWWQLASLVFATWIFFAMSRGLAIYDDYAHLPTLSMMAAGDLPPHFPLDPQVPYGYHYFLMLFSAQIMRLGNMYPWNALDLARGLSFGLMIVLTYLWVERLTFSKVGGMAGALMAAFGMGTRWILLLLPEGAINWLGQGMELIGSGRLTGATLLEAINRNWGIEGAGPIGYPFGFVNGIAAPGFMNHGPNGSINIVITLLLLMGFNRWRGWKGASVTVVLLAASLLISETGTVLLAGGLGIVVLIRMIQNRGLKFSRDLWVWVGVMAAGCVIGFLQGGALKDIATGVLDPDAVSYQTVGFRMIWPPEIVSSHLGVLSLIKPGQLIVALLELGPALLVFPLLVVFGLKALRASRWFEAALVFSGLLSLLMIIVEFAGSTGVRNTSRLYQFIGLALFFFVPLVWMYVSRRSDTRKVLAVAIGGVIMFGGVVLAGIQVPAIQKPVYSYFITDLDVQMERDYWNKLEPGALVFDPIVSRSATLFARGSNANTTWYKSKPEWEKIAASPDPRSLNIGGYSYAYFDQQSWDEIPPAIQKQFDDPCVKVVKEVEDWRHDFRKLFDVKACSVN
;
A
#
# COMPACT_ATOMS: atom_id res chain seq x y z
N MET A 1 31.45 8.37 15.42
CA MET A 1 31.46 9.09 14.13
C MET A 1 31.88 8.18 12.97
N LEU A 2 33.02 7.49 12.99
CA LEU A 2 33.44 6.55 11.92
C LEU A 2 32.41 5.44 11.65
N ARG A 3 31.85 4.80 12.68
CA ARG A 3 30.85 3.74 12.54
C ARG A 3 29.56 4.25 11.87
N ILE A 4 29.08 5.44 12.26
CA ILE A 4 27.89 6.07 11.66
C ILE A 4 28.15 6.38 10.16
N LEU A 5 29.33 6.86 9.80
CA LEU A 5 29.71 7.09 8.41
C LEU A 5 29.77 5.78 7.61
N GLN A 6 30.27 4.69 8.19
CA GLN A 6 30.29 3.38 7.54
C GLN A 6 28.90 2.81 7.26
N GLU A 7 27.90 3.14 8.08
CA GLU A 7 26.50 2.71 7.88
C GLU A 7 25.75 3.63 6.91
N ILE A 8 25.99 4.95 6.95
CA ILE A 8 25.27 5.93 6.13
C ILE A 8 25.80 6.02 4.70
N LEU A 9 27.10 5.86 4.49
CA LEU A 9 27.71 6.00 3.16
C LEU A 9 27.17 5.01 2.12
N PRO A 10 27.02 3.69 2.42
CA PRO A 10 26.50 2.74 1.44
C PRO A 10 25.07 3.08 1.01
N ILE A 11 24.18 3.32 1.96
CA ILE A 11 22.78 3.66 1.63
C ILE A 11 22.69 5.01 0.92
N GLY A 12 23.50 5.99 1.32
CA GLY A 12 23.56 7.30 0.65
C GLY A 12 24.02 7.15 -0.80
N PHE A 13 25.05 6.33 -1.06
CA PHE A 13 25.52 6.07 -2.42
C PHE A 13 24.50 5.29 -3.25
N TRP A 14 23.85 4.27 -2.69
CA TRP A 14 22.76 3.53 -3.30
C TRP A 14 21.60 4.48 -3.70
N CYS A 15 21.18 5.36 -2.78
CA CYS A 15 20.16 6.38 -3.06
C CYS A 15 20.59 7.30 -4.20
N LEU A 16 21.82 7.78 -4.21
CA LEU A 16 22.32 8.70 -5.23
C LEU A 16 22.25 8.10 -6.63
N LEU A 17 22.54 6.81 -6.79
CA LEU A 17 22.50 6.13 -8.08
C LEU A 17 21.10 6.17 -8.69
N TRP A 18 20.08 5.72 -7.97
CA TRP A 18 18.73 5.70 -8.51
C TRP A 18 18.07 7.09 -8.55
N LEU A 19 18.43 8.03 -7.68
CA LEU A 19 17.98 9.43 -7.76
C LEU A 19 18.45 10.11 -9.06
N ILE A 20 19.74 10.00 -9.38
CA ILE A 20 20.31 10.54 -10.61
C ILE A 20 19.73 9.80 -11.81
N GLY A 21 19.62 8.48 -11.73
CA GLY A 21 19.00 7.63 -12.76
C GLY A 21 17.58 8.07 -13.07
N GLY A 22 16.74 8.20 -12.04
CA GLY A 22 15.36 8.64 -12.18
C GLY A 22 15.22 10.06 -12.76
N TYR A 23 16.07 11.00 -12.32
CA TYR A 23 16.13 12.34 -12.90
C TYR A 23 16.43 12.29 -14.41
N GLY A 24 17.41 11.48 -14.83
CA GLY A 24 17.73 11.29 -16.25
C GLY A 24 16.55 10.69 -17.03
N ILE A 25 15.85 9.70 -16.44
CA ILE A 25 14.64 9.11 -17.06
C ILE A 25 13.54 10.16 -17.23
N ALA A 26 13.25 10.95 -16.19
CA ALA A 26 12.26 12.03 -16.26
C ALA A 26 12.58 13.05 -17.37
N ARG A 27 13.86 13.34 -17.54
CA ARG A 27 14.35 14.32 -18.51
C ARG A 27 14.38 13.78 -19.95
N PHE A 28 15.00 12.62 -20.18
CA PHE A 28 15.31 12.13 -21.51
C PHE A 28 14.26 11.18 -22.10
N ALA A 29 13.52 10.45 -21.26
CA ALA A 29 12.44 9.57 -21.70
C ALA A 29 11.08 10.29 -21.71
N PHE A 30 10.68 10.90 -20.60
CA PHE A 30 9.39 11.59 -20.48
C PHE A 30 9.44 13.07 -20.90
N ARG A 31 10.62 13.66 -21.01
CA ARG A 31 10.81 15.07 -21.41
C ARG A 31 9.97 16.04 -20.60
N LEU A 32 9.91 15.83 -19.30
CA LEU A 32 9.13 16.67 -18.39
C LEU A 32 9.70 18.10 -18.32
N PRO A 33 8.89 19.13 -17.99
CA PRO A 33 9.37 20.47 -17.76
C PRO A 33 10.40 20.51 -16.62
N GLY A 34 11.37 21.44 -16.68
CA GLY A 34 12.45 21.51 -15.70
C GLY A 34 12.01 21.49 -14.25
N ARG A 35 10.93 22.20 -13.91
CA ARG A 35 10.37 22.26 -12.55
C ARG A 35 9.78 20.93 -12.04
N GLU A 36 9.48 19.99 -12.93
CA GLU A 36 8.88 18.70 -12.59
C GLU A 36 9.90 17.57 -12.58
N GLN A 37 11.05 17.76 -13.25
CA GLN A 37 12.03 16.70 -13.51
C GLN A 37 12.58 16.08 -12.22
N TRP A 38 12.83 16.89 -11.19
CA TRP A 38 13.40 16.39 -9.94
C TRP A 38 12.41 15.53 -9.17
N MET A 39 11.20 16.01 -8.93
CA MET A 39 10.22 15.27 -8.14
C MET A 39 9.71 14.02 -8.86
N ALA A 40 9.40 14.15 -10.16
CA ALA A 40 9.07 13.00 -10.98
C ALA A 40 10.27 12.05 -11.13
N GLY A 41 11.48 12.58 -11.16
CA GLY A 41 12.72 11.81 -11.20
C GLY A 41 12.92 10.96 -9.95
N ILE A 42 12.74 11.53 -8.76
CA ILE A 42 12.79 10.77 -7.50
C ILE A 42 11.79 9.61 -7.55
N ALA A 43 10.55 9.87 -7.96
CA ALA A 43 9.51 8.85 -8.05
C ALA A 43 9.85 7.77 -9.12
N LEU A 44 10.31 8.17 -10.30
CA LEU A 44 10.71 7.24 -11.37
C LEU A 44 11.92 6.40 -10.97
N GLY A 45 12.89 7.00 -10.28
CA GLY A 45 14.07 6.30 -9.78
C GLY A 45 13.70 5.23 -8.77
N LEU A 46 12.88 5.57 -7.78
CA LEU A 46 12.36 4.63 -6.79
C LEU A 46 11.63 3.46 -7.45
N ILE A 47 10.71 3.76 -8.37
CA ILE A 47 9.89 2.72 -9.01
C ILE A 47 10.74 1.83 -9.92
N MET A 48 11.63 2.42 -10.73
CA MET A 48 12.48 1.67 -11.64
C MET A 48 13.45 0.77 -10.88
N GLU A 49 14.09 1.30 -9.84
CA GLU A 49 15.03 0.58 -9.00
C GLU A 49 14.36 -0.60 -8.30
N THR A 50 13.24 -0.35 -7.60
CA THR A 50 12.52 -1.41 -6.88
C THR A 50 12.01 -2.49 -7.82
N TRP A 51 11.50 -2.11 -9.00
CA TRP A 51 11.05 -3.07 -10.01
C TRP A 51 12.22 -3.90 -10.57
N LEU A 52 13.36 -3.28 -10.86
CA LEU A 52 14.56 -4.01 -11.31
C LEU A 52 15.08 -4.94 -10.21
N ALA A 53 15.09 -4.50 -8.95
CA ALA A 53 15.45 -5.33 -7.82
C ALA A 53 14.57 -6.58 -7.75
N ASN A 54 13.23 -6.43 -7.89
CA ASN A 54 12.31 -7.57 -7.94
C ASN A 54 12.67 -8.58 -9.05
N LEU A 55 13.00 -8.11 -10.24
CA LEU A 55 13.38 -9.01 -11.34
C LEU A 55 14.74 -9.67 -11.10
N LEU A 56 15.71 -8.93 -10.59
CA LEU A 56 17.07 -9.44 -10.38
C LEU A 56 17.13 -10.48 -9.27
N THR A 57 16.28 -10.39 -8.26
CA THR A 57 16.22 -11.38 -7.17
C THR A 57 15.69 -12.75 -7.61
N LEU A 58 15.12 -12.85 -8.81
CA LEU A 58 14.82 -14.16 -9.42
C LEU A 58 16.09 -14.96 -9.78
N PHE A 59 17.24 -14.29 -9.91
CA PHE A 59 18.50 -14.87 -10.42
C PHE A 59 19.70 -14.61 -9.51
N LEU A 60 19.61 -13.62 -8.63
CA LEU A 60 20.72 -13.16 -7.79
C LEU A 60 20.30 -13.10 -6.31
N PRO A 61 21.23 -13.29 -5.38
CA PRO A 61 20.99 -13.00 -3.98
C PRO A 61 20.56 -11.53 -3.76
N ALA A 62 19.76 -11.27 -2.71
CA ALA A 62 19.10 -9.98 -2.49
C ALA A 62 20.08 -8.78 -2.51
N VAL A 63 21.17 -8.81 -1.76
CA VAL A 63 22.08 -7.66 -1.66
C VAL A 63 22.74 -7.30 -2.99
N PRO A 64 23.35 -8.23 -3.75
CA PRO A 64 23.82 -7.94 -5.10
C PRO A 64 22.71 -7.43 -6.04
N ALA A 65 21.51 -8.01 -5.96
CA ALA A 65 20.37 -7.57 -6.78
C ALA A 65 19.98 -6.11 -6.48
N PHE A 66 19.93 -5.71 -5.22
CA PHE A 66 19.62 -4.35 -4.78
C PHE A 66 20.63 -3.32 -5.32
N TRP A 67 21.92 -3.62 -5.21
CA TRP A 67 22.96 -2.75 -5.76
C TRP A 67 22.91 -2.68 -7.28
N LEU A 68 22.76 -3.82 -7.94
CA LEU A 68 22.73 -3.88 -9.40
C LEU A 68 21.50 -3.14 -9.97
N ALA A 69 20.35 -3.21 -9.29
CA ALA A 69 19.14 -2.49 -9.66
C ALA A 69 19.37 -0.97 -9.70
N SER A 70 20.02 -0.41 -8.69
CA SER A 70 20.36 1.02 -8.66
C SER A 70 21.36 1.41 -9.75
N VAL A 71 22.40 0.59 -9.99
CA VAL A 71 23.35 0.80 -11.08
C VAL A 71 22.66 0.74 -12.45
N LEU A 72 21.79 -0.23 -12.67
CA LEU A 72 21.02 -0.36 -13.91
C LEU A 72 20.05 0.80 -14.11
N THR A 73 19.44 1.32 -13.05
CA THR A 73 18.58 2.50 -13.12
C THR A 73 19.38 3.72 -13.66
N LEU A 74 20.60 3.91 -13.16
CA LEU A 74 21.51 4.94 -13.68
C LEU A 74 21.94 4.64 -15.12
N ALA A 75 22.31 3.41 -15.42
CA ALA A 75 22.74 2.99 -16.76
C ALA A 75 21.64 3.21 -17.81
N ILE A 76 20.39 2.91 -17.49
CA ILE A 76 19.22 3.19 -18.36
C ILE A 76 19.10 4.70 -18.62
N ALA A 77 19.25 5.53 -17.59
CA ALA A 77 19.23 6.98 -17.77
C ALA A 77 20.36 7.48 -18.67
N VAL A 78 21.57 6.95 -18.49
CA VAL A 78 22.73 7.25 -19.38
C VAL A 78 22.41 6.82 -20.82
N LEU A 79 21.90 5.61 -21.01
CA LEU A 79 21.49 5.12 -22.35
C LEU A 79 20.44 6.04 -22.98
N PHE A 80 19.46 6.52 -22.22
CA PHE A 80 18.45 7.45 -22.73
C PHE A 80 19.02 8.84 -23.04
N SER A 81 20.10 9.23 -22.40
CA SER A 81 20.79 10.50 -22.67
C SER A 81 21.70 10.46 -23.88
N LEU A 82 21.98 9.29 -24.45
CA LEU A 82 22.83 9.19 -25.64
C LEU A 82 22.29 10.06 -26.79
N GLY A 83 23.18 10.85 -27.38
CA GLY A 83 22.82 11.85 -28.39
C GLY A 83 22.48 13.25 -27.83
N HIS A 84 22.50 13.43 -26.49
CA HIS A 84 22.36 14.74 -25.86
C HIS A 84 23.71 15.23 -25.31
N LYS A 85 23.87 16.55 -25.22
CA LYS A 85 25.12 17.13 -24.67
C LYS A 85 25.18 16.92 -23.15
N PRO A 86 26.36 16.62 -22.54
CA PRO A 86 26.52 16.45 -21.10
C PRO A 86 25.98 17.63 -20.26
N VAL A 87 26.12 18.86 -20.78
CA VAL A 87 25.58 20.09 -20.16
C VAL A 87 24.05 20.00 -19.93
N GLU A 88 23.35 19.20 -20.72
CA GLU A 88 21.90 19.05 -20.54
C GLU A 88 21.53 18.34 -19.23
N TRP A 89 22.41 17.55 -18.64
CA TRP A 89 22.20 16.95 -17.33
C TRP A 89 22.11 17.98 -16.19
N ILE A 90 22.79 19.12 -16.33
CA ILE A 90 23.00 20.11 -15.25
C ILE A 90 22.08 21.33 -15.40
N LYS A 91 21.32 21.43 -16.49
CA LYS A 91 20.55 22.62 -16.87
C LYS A 91 19.40 23.02 -15.92
N THR A 92 18.97 22.14 -15.02
CA THR A 92 17.84 22.41 -14.15
C THR A 92 18.31 22.61 -12.70
N SER A 93 18.02 23.78 -12.14
CA SER A 93 18.23 24.04 -10.72
C SER A 93 17.32 23.14 -9.87
N VAL A 94 17.83 22.70 -8.74
CA VAL A 94 17.04 21.94 -7.76
C VAL A 94 15.95 22.85 -7.19
N PRO A 95 14.68 22.47 -7.27
CA PRO A 95 13.59 23.28 -6.74
C PRO A 95 13.51 23.08 -5.22
N TRP A 96 14.31 23.82 -4.47
CA TRP A 96 14.48 23.65 -3.02
C TRP A 96 13.18 23.62 -2.22
N TRP A 97 12.20 24.45 -2.59
CA TRP A 97 10.91 24.44 -1.92
C TRP A 97 10.13 23.13 -2.12
N GLN A 98 10.23 22.49 -3.30
CA GLN A 98 9.61 21.18 -3.56
C GLN A 98 10.32 20.09 -2.77
N LEU A 99 11.65 20.14 -2.71
CA LEU A 99 12.43 19.20 -1.91
C LEU A 99 12.12 19.38 -0.40
N ALA A 100 12.06 20.60 0.08
CA ALA A 100 11.67 20.88 1.46
C ALA A 100 10.25 20.38 1.76
N SER A 101 9.29 20.57 0.85
CA SER A 101 7.93 20.04 0.97
C SER A 101 7.89 18.51 0.96
N LEU A 102 8.70 17.87 0.11
CA LEU A 102 8.82 16.41 0.07
C LEU A 102 9.36 15.89 1.41
N VAL A 103 10.47 16.45 1.88
CA VAL A 103 11.09 16.06 3.16
C VAL A 103 10.14 16.28 4.33
N PHE A 104 9.47 17.43 4.38
CA PHE A 104 8.49 17.72 5.43
C PHE A 104 7.31 16.77 5.42
N ALA A 105 6.69 16.54 4.25
CA ALA A 105 5.56 15.62 4.14
C ALA A 105 5.97 14.17 4.45
N THR A 106 7.17 13.75 4.03
CA THR A 106 7.74 12.45 4.38
C THR A 106 7.92 12.32 5.88
N TRP A 107 8.53 13.34 6.51
CA TRP A 107 8.80 13.32 7.95
C TRP A 107 7.52 13.31 8.79
N ILE A 108 6.55 14.18 8.47
CA ILE A 108 5.29 14.24 9.24
C ILE A 108 4.52 12.92 9.16
N PHE A 109 4.44 12.34 7.97
CA PHE A 109 3.79 11.05 7.77
C PHE A 109 4.53 9.92 8.51
N PHE A 110 5.86 9.86 8.39
CA PHE A 110 6.70 8.91 9.12
C PHE A 110 6.48 9.00 10.64
N ALA A 111 6.49 10.21 11.18
CA ALA A 111 6.31 10.43 12.61
C ALA A 111 4.90 10.04 13.11
N MET A 112 3.87 10.31 12.30
CA MET A 112 2.48 9.93 12.62
C MET A 112 2.27 8.43 12.47
N SER A 113 2.82 7.78 11.46
CA SER A 113 2.67 6.34 11.19
C SER A 113 3.10 5.51 12.38
N ARG A 114 4.19 5.85 13.03
CA ARG A 114 4.72 5.13 14.21
C ARG A 114 3.76 5.11 15.40
N GLY A 115 2.92 6.13 15.54
CA GLY A 115 1.90 6.17 16.58
C GLY A 115 0.65 5.38 16.22
N LEU A 116 0.46 5.12 14.96
CA LEU A 116 -0.73 4.44 14.49
C LEU A 116 -0.55 2.92 14.46
N ALA A 117 0.64 2.41 14.08
CA ALA A 117 0.96 0.99 13.96
C ALA A 117 -0.21 0.18 13.36
N ILE A 118 -0.82 0.74 12.30
CA ILE A 118 -2.13 0.39 11.81
C ILE A 118 -2.01 -0.63 10.68
N TYR A 119 -3.10 -1.32 10.41
CA TYR A 119 -3.36 -2.07 9.20
C TYR A 119 -2.35 -3.15 8.86
N ASP A 120 -2.59 -4.32 9.41
CA ASP A 120 -1.92 -5.54 8.97
C ASP A 120 -0.38 -5.50 9.11
N ASP A 121 0.16 -4.60 9.93
CA ASP A 121 1.61 -4.55 10.19
C ASP A 121 2.11 -5.87 10.81
N TYR A 122 1.24 -6.63 11.45
CA TYR A 122 1.51 -8.00 11.86
C TYR A 122 1.77 -8.95 10.67
N ALA A 123 1.37 -8.60 9.46
CA ALA A 123 1.71 -9.33 8.23
C ALA A 123 2.80 -8.64 7.42
N HIS A 124 2.82 -7.30 7.42
CA HIS A 124 3.75 -6.52 6.59
C HIS A 124 5.17 -6.50 7.15
N LEU A 125 5.35 -6.34 8.47
CA LEU A 125 6.65 -6.32 9.10
C LEU A 125 7.38 -7.67 9.01
N PRO A 126 6.73 -8.83 9.28
CA PRO A 126 7.31 -10.14 9.05
C PRO A 126 7.77 -10.34 7.61
N THR A 127 6.89 -10.07 6.64
CA THR A 127 7.19 -10.23 5.21
C THR A 127 8.38 -9.37 4.79
N LEU A 128 8.39 -8.10 5.17
CA LEU A 128 9.49 -7.18 4.91
C LEU A 128 10.81 -7.66 5.53
N SER A 129 10.79 -8.13 6.78
CA SER A 129 11.98 -8.63 7.47
C SER A 129 12.58 -9.86 6.78
N MET A 130 11.71 -10.81 6.36
CA MET A 130 12.14 -11.99 5.60
C MET A 130 12.68 -11.61 4.22
N MET A 131 12.05 -10.68 3.51
CA MET A 131 12.55 -10.16 2.23
C MET A 131 13.93 -9.51 2.38
N ALA A 132 14.14 -8.72 3.44
CA ALA A 132 15.43 -8.11 3.74
C ALA A 132 16.51 -9.14 4.05
N ALA A 133 16.14 -10.30 4.60
CA ALA A 133 17.04 -11.42 4.81
C ALA A 133 17.33 -12.24 3.54
N GLY A 134 16.53 -12.07 2.47
CA GLY A 134 16.77 -12.69 1.17
C GLY A 134 15.65 -13.63 0.68
N ASP A 135 14.51 -13.68 1.37
CA ASP A 135 13.34 -14.44 0.91
C ASP A 135 12.65 -13.66 -0.24
N LEU A 136 13.13 -13.89 -1.45
CA LEU A 136 12.66 -13.24 -2.68
C LEU A 136 12.70 -14.22 -3.86
N PRO A 137 11.57 -14.44 -4.57
CA PRO A 137 10.23 -13.88 -4.30
C PRO A 137 9.71 -14.24 -2.91
N PRO A 138 8.93 -13.35 -2.27
CA PRO A 138 8.55 -13.55 -0.89
C PRO A 138 7.61 -14.74 -0.68
N HIS A 139 7.77 -15.43 0.45
CA HIS A 139 6.85 -16.44 0.96
C HIS A 139 6.06 -15.88 2.14
N PHE A 140 4.98 -16.56 2.47
CA PHE A 140 4.12 -16.14 3.57
C PHE A 140 4.80 -16.46 4.92
N PRO A 141 5.05 -15.46 5.79
CA PRO A 141 5.83 -15.68 7.01
C PRO A 141 5.27 -16.74 7.95
N LEU A 142 3.95 -16.89 7.94
CA LEU A 142 3.24 -17.83 8.83
C LEU A 142 3.02 -19.21 8.19
N ASP A 143 3.30 -19.35 6.93
CA ASP A 143 3.41 -20.61 6.20
C ASP A 143 4.44 -20.49 5.09
N PRO A 144 5.74 -20.63 5.39
CA PRO A 144 6.83 -20.39 4.43
C PRO A 144 6.84 -21.30 3.21
N GLN A 145 5.96 -22.31 3.13
CA GLN A 145 5.78 -23.13 1.94
C GLN A 145 4.85 -22.46 0.90
N VAL A 146 4.09 -21.44 1.31
CA VAL A 146 3.15 -20.74 0.48
C VAL A 146 3.79 -19.47 -0.10
N PRO A 147 3.82 -19.29 -1.44
CA PRO A 147 4.24 -18.03 -2.04
C PRO A 147 3.38 -16.87 -1.52
N TYR A 148 3.99 -15.70 -1.32
CA TYR A 148 3.23 -14.52 -0.91
C TYR A 148 2.51 -13.88 -2.11
N GLY A 149 1.33 -14.37 -2.41
CA GLY A 149 0.47 -13.94 -3.51
C GLY A 149 -0.25 -12.62 -3.24
N TYR A 150 0.48 -11.58 -2.82
CA TYR A 150 -0.11 -10.29 -2.45
C TYR A 150 0.75 -9.10 -2.95
N HIS A 151 0.39 -7.88 -2.55
CA HIS A 151 1.11 -6.67 -2.96
C HIS A 151 2.32 -6.45 -2.06
N TYR A 152 3.52 -6.48 -2.62
CA TYR A 152 4.74 -6.33 -1.83
C TYR A 152 5.73 -5.28 -2.37
N PHE A 153 5.33 -4.49 -3.36
CA PHE A 153 6.25 -3.57 -4.05
C PHE A 153 6.94 -2.59 -3.10
N LEU A 154 6.17 -1.83 -2.28
CA LEU A 154 6.75 -0.87 -1.36
C LEU A 154 7.44 -1.58 -0.16
N MET A 155 6.98 -2.76 0.21
CA MET A 155 7.66 -3.59 1.20
C MET A 155 9.04 -4.04 0.68
N LEU A 156 9.20 -4.33 -0.62
CA LEU A 156 10.49 -4.63 -1.22
C LEU A 156 11.44 -3.43 -1.14
N PHE A 157 10.95 -2.21 -1.44
CA PHE A 157 11.75 -1.00 -1.25
C PHE A 157 12.13 -0.80 0.22
N SER A 158 11.21 -1.07 1.14
CA SER A 158 11.47 -1.04 2.58
C SER A 158 12.52 -2.08 3.00
N ALA A 159 12.46 -3.28 2.43
CA ALA A 159 13.45 -4.34 2.66
C ALA A 159 14.87 -3.94 2.22
N GLN A 160 14.98 -3.20 1.11
CA GLN A 160 16.24 -2.63 0.64
C GLN A 160 16.78 -1.58 1.63
N ILE A 161 15.91 -0.66 2.09
CA ILE A 161 16.27 0.34 3.11
C ILE A 161 16.70 -0.34 4.40
N MET A 162 15.95 -1.36 4.86
CA MET A 162 16.28 -2.14 6.05
C MET A 162 17.64 -2.80 5.91
N ARG A 163 17.88 -3.51 4.80
CA ARG A 163 19.09 -4.31 4.59
C ARG A 163 20.34 -3.48 4.36
N LEU A 164 20.24 -2.44 3.53
CA LEU A 164 21.37 -1.59 3.15
C LEU A 164 21.66 -0.48 4.17
N GLY A 165 20.61 -0.03 4.87
CA GLY A 165 20.68 1.04 5.86
C GLY A 165 20.75 0.56 7.31
N ASN A 166 20.74 -0.75 7.54
CA ASN A 166 20.70 -1.33 8.89
C ASN A 166 19.61 -0.73 9.76
N MET A 167 18.42 -0.52 9.17
CA MET A 167 17.26 0.07 9.83
C MET A 167 16.34 -1.02 10.39
N TYR A 168 15.63 -0.70 11.46
CA TYR A 168 14.56 -1.57 11.97
C TYR A 168 13.41 -1.69 10.95
N PRO A 169 12.72 -2.84 10.88
CA PRO A 169 11.66 -3.07 9.89
C PRO A 169 10.55 -2.03 9.93
N TRP A 170 10.08 -1.63 11.11
CA TRP A 170 9.05 -0.59 11.28
C TRP A 170 9.53 0.78 10.80
N ASN A 171 10.79 1.15 11.03
CA ASN A 171 11.35 2.41 10.55
C ASN A 171 11.48 2.42 9.03
N ALA A 172 11.93 1.32 8.44
CA ALA A 172 12.09 1.20 7.00
C ALA A 172 10.73 1.28 6.27
N LEU A 173 9.71 0.60 6.80
CA LEU A 173 8.37 0.61 6.25
C LEU A 173 7.72 2.00 6.34
N ASP A 174 7.78 2.64 7.50
CA ASP A 174 7.20 3.97 7.70
C ASP A 174 7.93 5.04 6.89
N LEU A 175 9.25 4.92 6.71
CA LEU A 175 10.01 5.81 5.83
C LEU A 175 9.59 5.66 4.37
N ALA A 176 9.44 4.45 3.88
CA ALA A 176 8.99 4.17 2.52
C ALA A 176 7.56 4.68 2.27
N ARG A 177 6.66 4.44 3.22
CA ARG A 177 5.28 4.98 3.20
C ARG A 177 5.29 6.51 3.23
N GLY A 178 6.08 7.12 4.11
CA GLY A 178 6.25 8.56 4.21
C GLY A 178 6.77 9.17 2.91
N LEU A 179 7.78 8.56 2.28
CA LEU A 179 8.32 9.02 0.99
C LEU A 179 7.25 8.92 -0.11
N SER A 180 6.49 7.82 -0.17
CA SER A 180 5.42 7.67 -1.15
C SER A 180 4.31 8.71 -0.95
N PHE A 181 3.95 9.03 0.30
CA PHE A 181 3.01 10.09 0.64
C PHE A 181 3.53 11.47 0.23
N GLY A 182 4.77 11.80 0.59
CA GLY A 182 5.40 13.07 0.21
C GLY A 182 5.45 13.27 -1.31
N LEU A 183 5.81 12.21 -2.05
CA LEU A 183 5.79 12.23 -3.53
C LEU A 183 4.37 12.44 -4.06
N MET A 184 3.37 11.76 -3.51
CA MET A 184 1.96 11.97 -3.88
C MET A 184 1.56 13.43 -3.72
N ILE A 185 1.87 14.06 -2.59
CA ILE A 185 1.53 15.46 -2.30
C ILE A 185 2.20 16.41 -3.31
N VAL A 186 3.51 16.28 -3.50
CA VAL A 186 4.26 17.20 -4.37
C VAL A 186 3.91 17.00 -5.84
N LEU A 187 3.75 15.75 -6.30
CA LEU A 187 3.35 15.46 -7.67
C LEU A 187 1.92 15.90 -7.96
N THR A 188 1.00 15.75 -7.00
CA THR A 188 -0.38 16.28 -7.14
C THR A 188 -0.36 17.79 -7.26
N TYR A 189 0.42 18.49 -6.41
CA TYR A 189 0.61 19.93 -6.53
C TYR A 189 1.05 20.32 -7.94
N LEU A 190 2.12 19.69 -8.46
CA LEU A 190 2.70 19.99 -9.76
C LEU A 190 1.72 19.69 -10.91
N TRP A 191 1.01 18.58 -10.82
CA TRP A 191 0.01 18.18 -11.81
C TRP A 191 -1.16 19.20 -11.87
N VAL A 192 -1.72 19.55 -10.71
CA VAL A 192 -2.85 20.49 -10.63
C VAL A 192 -2.41 21.91 -11.01
N GLU A 193 -1.21 22.35 -10.58
CA GLU A 193 -0.65 23.64 -11.02
C GLU A 193 -0.48 23.69 -12.55
N ARG A 194 -0.01 22.62 -13.17
CA ARG A 194 0.10 22.50 -14.65
C ARG A 194 -1.25 22.67 -15.34
N LEU A 195 -2.31 22.05 -14.81
CA LEU A 195 -3.64 22.11 -15.43
C LEU A 195 -4.35 23.43 -15.20
N THR A 196 -4.16 24.03 -14.03
CA THR A 196 -4.86 25.25 -13.62
C THR A 196 -4.08 26.53 -13.89
N PHE A 197 -2.78 26.43 -14.14
CA PHE A 197 -1.84 27.56 -14.20
C PHE A 197 -1.87 28.40 -12.91
N SER A 198 -2.15 27.77 -11.77
CA SER A 198 -2.35 28.44 -10.49
C SER A 198 -1.66 27.69 -9.34
N LYS A 199 -0.76 28.38 -8.62
CA LYS A 199 -0.13 27.84 -7.40
C LYS A 199 -1.17 27.52 -6.30
N VAL A 200 -2.21 28.35 -6.19
CA VAL A 200 -3.31 28.12 -5.23
C VAL A 200 -4.10 26.87 -5.64
N GLY A 201 -4.33 26.66 -6.94
CA GLY A 201 -4.91 25.42 -7.45
C GLY A 201 -4.06 24.20 -7.12
N GLY A 202 -2.73 24.30 -7.32
CA GLY A 202 -1.80 23.25 -6.93
C GLY A 202 -1.88 22.90 -5.44
N MET A 203 -1.90 23.93 -4.58
CA MET A 203 -2.04 23.75 -3.13
C MET A 203 -3.37 23.10 -2.76
N ALA A 204 -4.48 23.56 -3.34
CA ALA A 204 -5.80 22.95 -3.12
C ALA A 204 -5.82 21.47 -3.51
N GLY A 205 -5.19 21.12 -4.64
CA GLY A 205 -5.03 19.71 -5.07
C GLY A 205 -4.23 18.89 -4.07
N ALA A 206 -3.10 19.39 -3.60
CA ALA A 206 -2.26 18.72 -2.61
C ALA A 206 -2.98 18.50 -1.28
N LEU A 207 -3.67 19.52 -0.77
CA LEU A 207 -4.47 19.42 0.45
C LEU A 207 -5.63 18.43 0.29
N MET A 208 -6.30 18.44 -0.86
CA MET A 208 -7.36 17.48 -1.16
C MET A 208 -6.83 16.05 -1.22
N ALA A 209 -5.64 15.82 -1.80
CA ALA A 209 -5.00 14.51 -1.82
C ALA A 209 -4.61 14.04 -0.41
N ALA A 210 -4.19 14.97 0.47
CA ALA A 210 -3.83 14.64 1.84
C ALA A 210 -5.05 14.36 2.74
N PHE A 211 -6.08 15.22 2.68
CA PHE A 211 -7.15 15.29 3.67
C PHE A 211 -8.55 15.00 3.11
N GLY A 212 -8.72 14.90 1.77
CA GLY A 212 -10.01 14.62 1.18
C GLY A 212 -10.50 13.22 1.55
N MET A 213 -11.72 13.14 2.07
CA MET A 213 -12.36 11.88 2.46
C MET A 213 -13.88 11.95 2.27
N GLY A 214 -14.57 10.84 2.52
CA GLY A 214 -16.03 10.80 2.62
C GLY A 214 -16.56 11.69 3.74
N THR A 215 -17.85 11.98 3.69
CA THR A 215 -18.51 12.89 4.62
C THR A 215 -19.27 12.16 5.73
N ARG A 216 -18.87 10.94 6.05
CA ARG A 216 -19.50 10.11 7.10
C ARG A 216 -19.56 10.80 8.47
N TRP A 217 -18.62 11.69 8.77
CA TRP A 217 -18.60 12.48 10.00
C TRP A 217 -19.88 13.34 10.19
N ILE A 218 -20.63 13.61 9.11
CA ILE A 218 -21.94 14.31 9.19
C ILE A 218 -22.94 13.51 10.06
N LEU A 219 -22.81 12.20 10.14
CA LEU A 219 -23.65 11.37 11.02
C LEU A 219 -23.58 11.80 12.48
N LEU A 220 -22.43 12.37 12.93
CA LEU A 220 -22.27 12.90 14.29
C LEU A 220 -23.14 14.12 14.59
N LEU A 221 -23.67 14.78 13.57
CA LEU A 221 -24.51 15.97 13.70
C LEU A 221 -26.01 15.65 13.69
N LEU A 222 -26.37 14.38 13.46
CA LEU A 222 -27.77 13.96 13.34
C LEU A 222 -28.37 13.60 14.69
N PRO A 223 -29.67 13.86 14.91
CA PRO A 223 -30.35 13.41 16.11
C PRO A 223 -30.51 11.88 16.14
N GLU A 224 -30.62 11.29 17.35
CA GLU A 224 -30.71 9.84 17.54
C GLU A 224 -31.78 9.16 16.69
N GLY A 225 -32.98 9.74 16.60
CA GLY A 225 -34.05 9.17 15.77
C GLY A 225 -33.67 9.02 14.30
N ALA A 226 -32.93 10.00 13.75
CA ALA A 226 -32.43 9.93 12.39
C ALA A 226 -31.34 8.84 12.24
N ILE A 227 -30.43 8.75 13.22
CA ILE A 227 -29.36 7.73 13.21
C ILE A 227 -29.96 6.33 13.31
N ASN A 228 -30.94 6.11 14.20
CA ASN A 228 -31.63 4.84 14.34
C ASN A 228 -32.34 4.44 13.04
N TRP A 229 -32.99 5.39 12.37
CA TRP A 229 -33.63 5.15 11.07
C TRP A 229 -32.59 4.81 9.99
N LEU A 230 -31.50 5.56 9.92
CA LEU A 230 -30.42 5.30 8.95
C LEU A 230 -29.76 3.95 9.16
N GLY A 231 -29.57 3.56 10.43
CA GLY A 231 -28.93 2.31 10.85
C GLY A 231 -29.85 1.10 10.80
N GLN A 232 -31.12 1.25 10.46
CA GLN A 232 -32.06 0.15 10.47
C GLN A 232 -31.66 -1.00 9.54
N GLY A 233 -31.46 -2.18 10.12
CA GLY A 233 -31.03 -3.38 9.38
C GLY A 233 -29.60 -3.29 8.80
N MET A 234 -28.75 -2.42 9.37
CA MET A 234 -27.31 -2.43 9.12
C MET A 234 -26.63 -3.40 10.06
N GLU A 235 -25.69 -4.16 9.52
CA GLU A 235 -24.79 -4.99 10.29
C GLU A 235 -23.39 -4.38 10.23
N LEU A 236 -22.96 -3.78 11.33
CA LEU A 236 -21.63 -3.16 11.40
C LEU A 236 -20.54 -4.22 11.45
N ILE A 237 -19.54 -4.03 10.63
CA ILE A 237 -18.37 -4.90 10.57
C ILE A 237 -17.20 -4.21 11.28
N GLY A 238 -16.69 -4.82 12.36
CA GLY A 238 -15.43 -4.45 12.95
C GLY A 238 -14.41 -5.53 12.64
N SER A 239 -13.22 -5.17 12.21
CA SER A 239 -12.14 -6.13 12.00
C SER A 239 -12.52 -7.34 11.14
N GLY A 240 -13.33 -7.14 10.11
CA GLY A 240 -13.83 -8.22 9.25
C GLY A 240 -14.89 -9.12 9.88
N ARG A 241 -15.35 -8.84 11.11
CA ARG A 241 -16.39 -9.59 11.81
C ARG A 241 -17.58 -8.72 12.14
N LEU A 242 -18.78 -9.34 12.16
CA LEU A 242 -19.98 -8.67 12.64
C LEU A 242 -19.82 -8.32 14.13
N THR A 243 -20.07 -7.05 14.46
CA THR A 243 -19.92 -6.56 15.84
C THR A 243 -21.20 -6.72 16.67
N GLY A 244 -22.36 -6.89 16.03
CA GLY A 244 -23.66 -6.82 16.66
C GLY A 244 -24.07 -5.41 17.13
N ALA A 245 -23.23 -4.40 16.96
CA ALA A 245 -23.51 -3.04 17.38
C ALA A 245 -24.46 -2.34 16.40
N THR A 246 -25.30 -1.45 16.92
CA THR A 246 -26.12 -0.53 16.12
C THR A 246 -25.30 0.66 15.64
N LEU A 247 -25.77 1.37 14.60
CA LEU A 247 -25.12 2.59 14.14
C LEU A 247 -25.02 3.65 15.24
N LEU A 248 -26.05 3.78 16.08
CA LEU A 248 -26.07 4.71 17.21
C LEU A 248 -25.02 4.36 18.27
N GLU A 249 -24.89 3.09 18.62
CA GLU A 249 -23.87 2.62 19.55
C GLU A 249 -22.46 2.85 19.00
N ALA A 250 -22.25 2.59 17.71
CA ALA A 250 -20.97 2.81 17.05
C ALA A 250 -20.56 4.30 17.05
N ILE A 251 -21.49 5.20 16.79
CA ILE A 251 -21.23 6.66 16.78
C ILE A 251 -20.82 7.16 18.18
N ASN A 252 -21.40 6.60 19.23
CA ASN A 252 -21.11 7.02 20.62
C ASN A 252 -19.82 6.40 21.20
N ARG A 253 -19.15 5.54 20.48
CA ARG A 253 -17.89 4.91 20.93
C ARG A 253 -16.72 5.37 20.10
N ASN A 254 -15.55 5.45 20.74
CA ASN A 254 -14.31 5.50 20.00
C ASN A 254 -14.13 4.18 19.25
N TRP A 255 -13.94 4.28 17.96
CA TRP A 255 -13.73 3.11 17.15
C TRP A 255 -12.24 2.81 17.05
N GLY A 256 -11.79 1.72 17.66
CA GLY A 256 -10.44 1.21 17.51
C GLY A 256 -10.28 0.62 16.10
N ILE A 257 -9.22 0.97 15.39
CA ILE A 257 -8.85 0.30 14.15
C ILE A 257 -8.13 -0.99 14.55
N GLU A 258 -8.45 -2.11 13.92
CA GLU A 258 -7.77 -3.38 14.17
C GLU A 258 -6.28 -3.25 13.95
N GLY A 259 -5.48 -3.72 14.91
CA GLY A 259 -4.05 -3.49 14.91
C GLY A 259 -3.63 -2.03 15.09
N ALA A 260 -4.58 -1.16 15.45
CA ALA A 260 -4.30 0.23 15.70
C ALA A 260 -3.36 0.42 16.88
N GLY A 261 -2.53 1.41 16.77
CA GLY A 261 -1.79 1.95 17.89
C GLY A 261 -2.71 2.51 18.99
N PRO A 262 -2.18 3.29 19.92
CA PRO A 262 -2.84 3.67 21.17
C PRO A 262 -3.99 4.66 21.01
N ILE A 263 -4.34 5.10 19.80
CA ILE A 263 -5.34 6.15 19.56
C ILE A 263 -6.60 5.54 18.96
N GLY A 264 -7.70 5.59 19.72
CA GLY A 264 -9.03 5.31 19.22
C GLY A 264 -9.56 6.48 18.37
N TYR A 265 -10.29 6.17 17.32
CA TYR A 265 -10.90 7.18 16.45
C TYR A 265 -12.40 7.26 16.71
N PRO A 266 -12.99 8.48 16.74
CA PRO A 266 -14.43 8.62 16.67
C PRO A 266 -14.95 7.98 15.37
N PHE A 267 -16.06 7.27 15.44
CA PHE A 267 -16.63 6.53 14.32
C PHE A 267 -16.76 7.39 13.04
N GLY A 268 -17.24 8.62 13.16
CA GLY A 268 -17.44 9.50 12.02
C GLY A 268 -16.16 9.87 11.26
N PHE A 269 -15.01 9.68 11.87
CA PHE A 269 -13.70 9.99 11.28
C PHE A 269 -12.89 8.73 10.96
N VAL A 270 -13.46 7.53 11.18
CA VAL A 270 -12.79 6.30 10.82
C VAL A 270 -12.65 6.18 9.31
N ASN A 271 -11.53 5.63 8.88
CA ASN A 271 -11.25 5.31 7.50
C ASN A 271 -12.34 4.39 6.91
N GLY A 272 -12.87 4.78 5.77
CA GLY A 272 -13.91 4.04 5.04
C GLY A 272 -13.58 3.91 3.55
N ILE A 273 -14.62 3.93 2.69
CA ILE A 273 -14.44 3.81 1.23
C ILE A 273 -13.59 4.95 0.67
N ALA A 274 -13.83 6.19 1.13
CA ALA A 274 -13.08 7.37 0.74
C ALA A 274 -12.14 7.79 1.87
N ALA A 275 -10.98 7.13 1.95
CA ALA A 275 -9.95 7.44 2.94
C ALA A 275 -9.10 8.63 2.52
N PRO A 276 -8.69 9.49 3.46
CA PRO A 276 -7.73 10.55 3.19
C PRO A 276 -6.34 9.97 2.91
N GLY A 277 -5.56 10.66 2.08
CA GLY A 277 -4.24 10.15 1.66
C GLY A 277 -3.26 9.88 2.81
N PHE A 278 -3.32 10.66 3.88
CA PHE A 278 -2.45 10.44 5.03
C PHE A 278 -2.81 9.19 5.86
N MET A 279 -3.95 8.54 5.59
CA MET A 279 -4.31 7.23 6.15
C MET A 279 -3.83 6.05 5.29
N ASN A 280 -3.08 6.30 4.20
CA ASN A 280 -2.56 5.25 3.34
C ASN A 280 -1.37 4.50 3.99
N HIS A 281 -1.64 3.78 5.08
CA HIS A 281 -0.67 2.95 5.81
C HIS A 281 -0.62 1.50 5.34
N GLY A 282 -1.34 1.16 4.28
CA GLY A 282 -1.29 -0.17 3.67
C GLY A 282 0.11 -0.54 3.16
N PRO A 283 0.31 -1.78 2.66
CA PRO A 283 1.63 -2.30 2.28
C PRO A 283 2.32 -1.49 1.19
N ASN A 284 1.57 -0.76 0.39
CA ASN A 284 2.09 0.05 -0.72
C ASN A 284 1.89 1.57 -0.53
N GLY A 285 1.38 2.02 0.61
CA GLY A 285 1.17 3.44 0.87
C GLY A 285 0.47 4.15 -0.28
N SER A 286 0.99 5.30 -0.68
CA SER A 286 0.45 6.14 -1.77
C SER A 286 1.10 5.88 -3.14
N ILE A 287 1.95 4.85 -3.29
CA ILE A 287 2.77 4.66 -4.51
C ILE A 287 1.92 4.41 -5.77
N ASN A 288 0.74 3.79 -5.65
CA ASN A 288 -0.19 3.62 -6.77
C ASN A 288 -0.65 4.98 -7.34
N ILE A 289 -0.92 5.94 -6.47
CA ILE A 289 -1.27 7.31 -6.86
C ILE A 289 -0.09 7.99 -7.55
N VAL A 290 1.12 7.79 -7.02
CA VAL A 290 2.36 8.30 -7.60
C VAL A 290 2.56 7.78 -9.04
N ILE A 291 2.37 6.47 -9.27
CA ILE A 291 2.45 5.91 -10.64
C ILE A 291 1.40 6.53 -11.56
N THR A 292 0.16 6.66 -11.11
CA THR A 292 -0.91 7.27 -11.90
C THR A 292 -0.56 8.72 -12.29
N LEU A 293 -0.01 9.49 -11.33
CA LEU A 293 0.45 10.87 -11.60
C LEU A 293 1.59 10.90 -12.61
N LEU A 294 2.58 10.01 -12.50
CA LEU A 294 3.69 9.91 -13.46
C LEU A 294 3.18 9.58 -14.87
N LEU A 295 2.24 8.65 -14.99
CA LEU A 295 1.59 8.33 -16.26
C LEU A 295 0.84 9.53 -16.84
N LEU A 296 0.09 10.28 -16.01
CA LEU A 296 -0.60 11.50 -16.43
C LEU A 296 0.37 12.62 -16.82
N MET A 297 1.47 12.80 -16.08
CA MET A 297 2.47 13.83 -16.37
C MET A 297 3.28 13.50 -17.61
N GLY A 298 3.59 12.23 -17.86
CA GLY A 298 4.37 11.77 -19.00
C GLY A 298 3.57 11.59 -20.28
N PHE A 299 2.26 11.35 -20.18
CA PHE A 299 1.38 10.87 -21.23
C PHE A 299 1.47 11.57 -22.60
N ASN A 300 1.49 12.89 -22.66
CA ASN A 300 1.56 13.65 -23.90
C ASN A 300 3.00 14.08 -24.29
N ARG A 301 4.00 13.64 -23.55
CA ARG A 301 5.37 14.14 -23.68
C ARG A 301 6.35 13.11 -24.17
N TRP A 302 6.14 11.83 -23.81
CA TRP A 302 7.02 10.79 -24.30
C TRP A 302 6.74 10.49 -25.79
N ARG A 303 7.80 10.42 -26.56
CA ARG A 303 7.75 10.03 -27.97
C ARG A 303 8.81 8.95 -28.21
N GLY A 304 8.41 7.91 -28.94
CA GLY A 304 9.30 6.81 -29.28
C GLY A 304 9.47 5.78 -28.16
N TRP A 305 10.41 4.88 -28.34
CA TRP A 305 10.60 3.68 -27.53
C TRP A 305 11.02 3.97 -26.08
N LYS A 306 11.79 5.04 -25.81
CA LYS A 306 12.27 5.38 -24.46
C LYS A 306 11.11 5.63 -23.50
N GLY A 307 10.15 6.46 -23.88
CA GLY A 307 8.97 6.70 -23.05
C GLY A 307 8.05 5.50 -22.98
N ALA A 308 7.90 4.75 -24.06
CA ALA A 308 7.10 3.52 -24.09
C ALA A 308 7.67 2.47 -23.11
N SER A 309 8.98 2.23 -23.10
CA SER A 309 9.60 1.25 -22.19
C SER A 309 9.44 1.64 -20.72
N VAL A 310 9.62 2.92 -20.37
CA VAL A 310 9.35 3.39 -18.99
C VAL A 310 7.87 3.20 -18.61
N THR A 311 6.96 3.48 -19.55
CA THR A 311 5.53 3.28 -19.31
C THR A 311 5.18 1.80 -19.09
N VAL A 312 5.81 0.88 -19.82
CA VAL A 312 5.68 -0.57 -19.59
C VAL A 312 6.13 -0.93 -18.17
N VAL A 313 7.26 -0.40 -17.70
CA VAL A 313 7.74 -0.65 -16.33
C VAL A 313 6.77 -0.10 -15.29
N LEU A 314 6.25 1.11 -15.48
CA LEU A 314 5.26 1.69 -14.57
C LEU A 314 3.99 0.84 -14.46
N LEU A 315 3.51 0.30 -15.59
CA LEU A 315 2.35 -0.60 -15.63
C LEU A 315 2.65 -1.97 -15.00
N ALA A 316 3.84 -2.52 -15.27
CA ALA A 316 4.27 -3.76 -14.63
C ALA A 316 4.42 -3.60 -13.12
N ALA A 317 5.06 -2.52 -12.65
CA ALA A 317 5.17 -2.22 -11.23
C ALA A 317 3.80 -2.03 -10.57
N SER A 318 2.84 -1.39 -11.27
CA SER A 318 1.48 -1.20 -10.74
C SER A 318 0.75 -2.50 -10.44
N LEU A 319 1.08 -3.59 -11.13
CA LEU A 319 0.53 -4.93 -10.84
C LEU A 319 1.05 -5.55 -9.54
N LEU A 320 2.25 -5.21 -9.10
CA LEU A 320 2.76 -5.59 -7.76
C LEU A 320 2.23 -4.69 -6.64
N ILE A 321 1.55 -3.60 -6.99
CA ILE A 321 1.02 -2.60 -6.05
C ILE A 321 -0.50 -2.76 -5.91
N SER A 322 -1.20 -2.95 -7.02
CA SER A 322 -2.66 -3.05 -7.09
C SER A 322 -3.07 -3.68 -8.42
N GLU A 323 -3.19 -5.00 -8.43
CA GLU A 323 -3.63 -5.76 -9.59
C GLU A 323 -5.02 -5.31 -10.06
N THR A 324 -5.95 -5.12 -9.11
CA THR A 324 -7.32 -4.67 -9.41
C THR A 324 -7.34 -3.35 -10.16
N GLY A 325 -6.52 -2.37 -9.72
CA GLY A 325 -6.40 -1.07 -10.37
C GLY A 325 -5.89 -1.17 -11.80
N THR A 326 -4.88 -1.99 -12.01
CA THR A 326 -4.28 -2.18 -13.34
C THR A 326 -5.20 -2.95 -14.28
N VAL A 327 -5.90 -3.98 -13.77
CA VAL A 327 -6.91 -4.73 -14.55
C VAL A 327 -8.06 -3.82 -14.98
N LEU A 328 -8.56 -2.96 -14.06
CA LEU A 328 -9.59 -1.98 -14.42
C LEU A 328 -9.08 -0.96 -15.44
N LEU A 329 -7.83 -0.53 -15.36
CA LEU A 329 -7.22 0.37 -16.34
C LEU A 329 -7.10 -0.30 -17.72
N ALA A 330 -6.69 -1.55 -17.76
CA ALA A 330 -6.66 -2.35 -18.99
C ALA A 330 -8.07 -2.52 -19.58
N GLY A 331 -9.06 -2.79 -18.74
CA GLY A 331 -10.48 -2.83 -19.13
C GLY A 331 -10.98 -1.48 -19.67
N GLY A 332 -10.60 -0.37 -19.03
CA GLY A 332 -10.88 0.99 -19.51
C GLY A 332 -10.29 1.27 -20.89
N LEU A 333 -9.05 0.81 -21.14
CA LEU A 333 -8.43 0.87 -22.48
C LEU A 333 -9.18 -0.03 -23.47
N GLY A 334 -9.61 -1.22 -23.05
CA GLY A 334 -10.46 -2.12 -23.85
C GLY A 334 -11.75 -1.45 -24.30
N ILE A 335 -12.40 -0.68 -23.42
CA ILE A 335 -13.60 0.13 -23.78
C ILE A 335 -13.23 1.20 -24.83
N VAL A 336 -12.12 1.89 -24.68
CA VAL A 336 -11.62 2.87 -25.67
C VAL A 336 -11.45 2.21 -27.03
N VAL A 337 -10.80 1.04 -27.07
CA VAL A 337 -10.59 0.24 -28.28
C VAL A 337 -11.93 -0.17 -28.91
N LEU A 338 -12.85 -0.70 -28.09
CA LEU A 338 -14.18 -1.13 -28.55
C LEU A 338 -14.97 0.04 -29.15
N ILE A 339 -15.02 1.19 -28.48
CA ILE A 339 -15.71 2.38 -29.00
C ILE A 339 -15.10 2.81 -30.34
N ARG A 340 -13.77 2.81 -30.45
CA ARG A 340 -13.08 3.16 -31.72
C ARG A 340 -13.30 2.13 -32.81
N MET A 341 -13.37 0.84 -32.47
CA MET A 341 -13.68 -0.23 -33.41
C MET A 341 -15.08 -0.05 -34.00
N ILE A 342 -16.07 0.26 -33.16
CA ILE A 342 -17.45 0.54 -33.59
C ILE A 342 -17.49 1.79 -34.49
N GLN A 343 -16.86 2.88 -34.08
CA GLN A 343 -16.83 4.15 -34.84
C GLN A 343 -16.17 4.00 -36.20
N ASN A 344 -15.09 3.23 -36.27
CA ASN A 344 -14.31 3.03 -37.50
C ASN A 344 -14.82 1.84 -38.33
N ARG A 345 -15.86 1.13 -37.88
CA ARG A 345 -16.37 -0.12 -38.47
C ARG A 345 -15.26 -1.13 -38.74
N GLY A 346 -14.33 -1.29 -37.80
CA GLY A 346 -13.21 -2.22 -37.88
C GLY A 346 -11.99 -1.81 -37.07
N LEU A 347 -10.90 -2.58 -37.17
CA LEU A 347 -9.65 -2.41 -36.41
C LEU A 347 -8.74 -1.30 -36.98
N LYS A 348 -9.31 -0.27 -37.60
CA LYS A 348 -8.55 0.88 -38.14
C LYS A 348 -8.29 1.89 -37.02
N PHE A 349 -7.19 1.68 -36.29
CA PHE A 349 -6.79 2.58 -35.20
C PHE A 349 -5.61 3.46 -35.60
N SER A 350 -5.49 4.60 -34.89
CA SER A 350 -4.29 5.43 -34.98
C SER A 350 -3.06 4.69 -34.46
N ARG A 351 -1.88 5.03 -34.98
CA ARG A 351 -0.61 4.46 -34.49
C ARG A 351 -0.46 4.62 -32.97
N ASP A 352 -0.85 5.77 -32.44
CA ASP A 352 -0.73 6.06 -31.01
C ASP A 352 -1.61 5.14 -30.16
N LEU A 353 -2.82 4.79 -30.61
CA LEU A 353 -3.66 3.84 -29.90
C LEU A 353 -3.07 2.44 -29.92
N TRP A 354 -2.52 1.99 -31.04
CA TRP A 354 -1.79 0.72 -31.13
C TRP A 354 -0.58 0.66 -30.18
N VAL A 355 0.16 1.78 -30.08
CA VAL A 355 1.27 1.87 -29.11
C VAL A 355 0.76 1.72 -27.68
N TRP A 356 -0.37 2.35 -27.31
CA TRP A 356 -0.96 2.20 -25.99
C TRP A 356 -1.44 0.77 -25.70
N VAL A 357 -2.06 0.13 -26.67
CA VAL A 357 -2.46 -1.29 -26.55
C VAL A 357 -1.24 -2.18 -26.36
N GLY A 358 -0.18 -1.97 -27.15
CA GLY A 358 1.07 -2.72 -27.03
C GLY A 358 1.78 -2.51 -25.70
N VAL A 359 1.85 -1.26 -25.22
CA VAL A 359 2.45 -0.90 -23.92
C VAL A 359 1.67 -1.51 -22.77
N MET A 360 0.34 -1.47 -22.82
CA MET A 360 -0.52 -2.10 -21.80
C MET A 360 -0.34 -3.62 -21.80
N ALA A 361 -0.40 -4.25 -22.97
CA ALA A 361 -0.20 -5.68 -23.11
C ALA A 361 1.18 -6.12 -22.58
N ALA A 362 2.25 -5.42 -22.97
CA ALA A 362 3.60 -5.70 -22.49
C ALA A 362 3.70 -5.53 -20.95
N GLY A 363 3.13 -4.45 -20.40
CA GLY A 363 3.10 -4.21 -18.95
C GLY A 363 2.36 -5.32 -18.21
N CYS A 364 1.21 -5.77 -18.72
CA CYS A 364 0.46 -6.87 -18.13
C CYS A 364 1.22 -8.20 -18.20
N VAL A 365 1.83 -8.54 -19.33
CA VAL A 365 2.60 -9.78 -19.49
C VAL A 365 3.80 -9.80 -18.53
N ILE A 366 4.58 -8.73 -18.48
CA ILE A 366 5.73 -8.65 -17.56
C ILE A 366 5.24 -8.68 -16.11
N GLY A 367 4.20 -7.91 -15.80
CA GLY A 367 3.62 -7.87 -14.46
C GLY A 367 3.10 -9.22 -13.99
N PHE A 368 2.55 -10.03 -14.88
CA PHE A 368 2.13 -11.41 -14.60
C PHE A 368 3.32 -12.33 -14.31
N LEU A 369 4.42 -12.20 -15.06
CA LEU A 369 5.57 -13.09 -14.92
C LEU A 369 6.43 -12.81 -13.69
N GLN A 370 6.38 -11.58 -13.15
CA GLN A 370 7.29 -11.11 -12.09
C GLN A 370 6.91 -11.56 -10.67
N GLY A 371 5.71 -12.13 -10.43
CA GLY A 371 5.19 -12.53 -9.12
C GLY A 371 3.93 -11.74 -8.71
N GLY A 372 3.58 -11.79 -7.42
CA GLY A 372 2.43 -11.07 -6.86
C GLY A 372 1.08 -11.77 -7.10
N ALA A 373 0.00 -11.07 -6.74
CA ALA A 373 -1.35 -11.63 -6.68
C ALA A 373 -1.86 -12.21 -8.01
N LEU A 374 -1.57 -11.59 -9.15
CA LEU A 374 -2.06 -12.11 -10.45
C LEU A 374 -1.43 -13.44 -10.83
N LYS A 375 -0.13 -13.60 -10.54
CA LYS A 375 0.54 -14.90 -10.79
C LYS A 375 -0.04 -15.98 -9.89
N ASP A 376 -0.25 -15.67 -8.61
CA ASP A 376 -0.82 -16.59 -7.63
C ASP A 376 -2.24 -17.02 -8.02
N ILE A 377 -3.11 -16.05 -8.35
CA ILE A 377 -4.46 -16.29 -8.85
C ILE A 377 -4.45 -17.21 -10.07
N ALA A 378 -3.60 -16.93 -11.05
CA ALA A 378 -3.52 -17.74 -12.24
C ALA A 378 -3.00 -19.14 -11.96
N THR A 379 -2.03 -19.29 -11.07
CA THR A 379 -1.55 -20.60 -10.62
C THR A 379 -2.70 -21.41 -10.02
N GLY A 380 -3.47 -20.83 -9.08
CA GLY A 380 -4.61 -21.51 -8.47
C GLY A 380 -5.76 -21.84 -9.44
N VAL A 381 -5.91 -21.08 -10.55
CA VAL A 381 -6.90 -21.37 -11.60
C VAL A 381 -6.42 -22.47 -12.55
N LEU A 382 -5.12 -22.46 -12.92
CA LEU A 382 -4.54 -23.39 -13.88
C LEU A 382 -4.18 -24.74 -13.25
N ASP A 383 -3.83 -24.74 -11.98
CA ASP A 383 -3.48 -25.92 -11.19
C ASP A 383 -4.26 -25.87 -9.85
N PRO A 384 -5.42 -26.52 -9.78
CA PRO A 384 -6.25 -26.54 -8.56
C PRO A 384 -5.58 -27.20 -7.36
N ASP A 385 -4.55 -28.02 -7.58
CA ASP A 385 -3.78 -28.70 -6.52
C ASP A 385 -2.60 -27.84 -6.04
N ALA A 386 -2.28 -26.75 -6.74
CA ALA A 386 -1.24 -25.82 -6.31
C ALA A 386 -1.64 -25.09 -5.04
N VAL A 387 -0.67 -24.93 -4.15
CA VAL A 387 -0.84 -24.08 -2.96
C VAL A 387 -0.86 -22.63 -3.41
N SER A 388 -2.01 -21.97 -3.27
CA SER A 388 -2.24 -20.58 -3.66
C SER A 388 -2.65 -19.74 -2.45
N TYR A 389 -2.14 -18.52 -2.38
CA TYR A 389 -2.52 -17.52 -1.37
C TYR A 389 -3.94 -16.99 -1.60
N GLN A 390 -4.35 -16.88 -2.87
CA GLN A 390 -5.64 -16.30 -3.27
C GLN A 390 -6.57 -17.37 -3.85
N THR A 391 -7.79 -17.42 -3.36
CA THR A 391 -8.87 -18.15 -4.05
C THR A 391 -9.68 -17.19 -4.91
N VAL A 392 -10.02 -17.60 -6.13
CA VAL A 392 -10.73 -16.77 -7.09
C VAL A 392 -12.15 -17.24 -7.26
N GLY A 393 -13.08 -16.31 -7.14
CA GLY A 393 -14.48 -16.51 -7.48
C GLY A 393 -15.15 -15.18 -7.79
N PHE A 394 -16.12 -15.20 -8.68
CA PHE A 394 -16.98 -14.06 -8.93
C PHE A 394 -18.42 -14.46 -8.68
N ARG A 395 -19.19 -13.60 -8.02
CA ARG A 395 -20.62 -13.77 -7.86
C ARG A 395 -21.37 -12.51 -8.19
N MET A 396 -22.56 -12.66 -8.74
CA MET A 396 -23.50 -11.56 -8.94
C MET A 396 -24.20 -11.25 -7.61
N ILE A 397 -24.30 -9.97 -7.31
CA ILE A 397 -24.97 -9.45 -6.11
C ILE A 397 -26.23 -8.72 -6.53
N TRP A 398 -27.35 -9.16 -5.99
CA TRP A 398 -28.61 -8.48 -6.16
C TRP A 398 -29.44 -8.59 -4.88
N PRO A 399 -29.96 -7.50 -4.33
CA PRO A 399 -29.86 -6.11 -4.80
C PRO A 399 -28.43 -5.54 -4.74
N PRO A 400 -28.13 -4.44 -5.49
CA PRO A 400 -26.81 -3.81 -5.49
C PRO A 400 -26.45 -3.30 -4.09
N GLU A 401 -25.20 -3.51 -3.71
CA GLU A 401 -24.68 -3.22 -2.38
C GLU A 401 -23.30 -2.56 -2.45
N ILE A 402 -23.01 -1.72 -1.47
CA ILE A 402 -21.67 -1.18 -1.22
C ILE A 402 -21.21 -1.71 0.13
N VAL A 403 -19.96 -2.16 0.21
CA VAL A 403 -19.35 -2.57 1.47
C VAL A 403 -18.30 -1.56 1.91
N SER A 404 -18.48 -1.01 3.09
CA SER A 404 -17.44 -0.28 3.81
C SER A 404 -16.79 -1.22 4.81
N SER A 405 -15.47 -1.19 4.93
CA SER A 405 -14.73 -2.06 5.85
C SER A 405 -15.13 -1.89 7.32
N HIS A 406 -15.74 -0.77 7.69
CA HIS A 406 -16.14 -0.45 9.06
C HIS A 406 -17.62 -0.24 9.27
N LEU A 407 -18.39 -0.03 8.19
CA LEU A 407 -19.86 0.10 8.26
C LEU A 407 -20.58 -1.19 7.88
N GLY A 408 -19.87 -2.09 7.20
CA GLY A 408 -20.48 -3.32 6.70
C GLY A 408 -21.17 -3.15 5.35
N VAL A 409 -22.20 -3.97 5.13
CA VAL A 409 -22.92 -4.05 3.86
C VAL A 409 -24.03 -3.02 3.84
N LEU A 410 -23.98 -2.11 2.86
CA LEU A 410 -24.97 -1.06 2.64
C LEU A 410 -25.79 -1.36 1.39
N SER A 411 -27.05 -1.71 1.55
CA SER A 411 -27.95 -1.97 0.44
C SER A 411 -28.40 -0.66 -0.22
N LEU A 412 -28.21 -0.54 -1.53
CA LEU A 412 -28.57 0.68 -2.28
C LEU A 412 -30.07 0.83 -2.55
N ILE A 413 -30.86 -0.22 -2.25
CA ILE A 413 -32.34 -0.14 -2.36
C ILE A 413 -33.03 0.25 -1.05
N LYS A 414 -32.31 0.21 0.09
CA LYS A 414 -32.86 0.67 1.37
C LYS A 414 -32.55 2.16 1.56
N PRO A 415 -33.52 3.05 1.68
CA PRO A 415 -33.30 4.50 1.68
C PRO A 415 -32.29 4.99 2.73
N GLY A 416 -32.39 4.48 3.97
CA GLY A 416 -31.47 4.84 5.05
C GLY A 416 -30.03 4.43 4.73
N GLN A 417 -29.83 3.20 4.30
CA GLN A 417 -28.50 2.67 3.95
C GLN A 417 -27.94 3.35 2.70
N LEU A 418 -28.78 3.71 1.72
CA LEU A 418 -28.36 4.50 0.57
C LEU A 418 -27.84 5.87 0.99
N ILE A 419 -28.49 6.55 1.93
CA ILE A 419 -28.01 7.84 2.45
C ILE A 419 -26.65 7.66 3.14
N VAL A 420 -26.49 6.62 3.96
CA VAL A 420 -25.20 6.32 4.58
C VAL A 420 -24.12 6.04 3.53
N ALA A 421 -24.44 5.29 2.47
CA ALA A 421 -23.50 5.04 1.37
C ALA A 421 -23.11 6.33 0.63
N LEU A 422 -24.06 7.25 0.41
CA LEU A 422 -23.78 8.56 -0.18
C LEU A 422 -22.89 9.44 0.73
N LEU A 423 -23.11 9.40 2.04
CA LEU A 423 -22.25 10.08 3.00
C LEU A 423 -20.85 9.45 3.03
N GLU A 424 -20.75 8.14 2.92
CA GLU A 424 -19.50 7.38 2.88
C GLU A 424 -18.66 7.74 1.64
N LEU A 425 -19.29 7.84 0.48
CA LEU A 425 -18.64 8.25 -0.77
C LEU A 425 -18.40 9.78 -0.83
N GLY A 426 -19.27 10.53 -0.18
CA GLY A 426 -19.19 11.99 -0.11
C GLY A 426 -19.47 12.71 -1.44
N PRO A 427 -19.14 14.01 -1.50
CA PRO A 427 -19.40 14.86 -2.66
C PRO A 427 -18.68 14.44 -3.94
N ALA A 428 -17.75 13.49 -3.87
CA ALA A 428 -17.12 12.92 -5.06
C ALA A 428 -18.13 12.36 -6.07
N LEU A 429 -19.30 11.90 -5.62
CA LEU A 429 -20.39 11.44 -6.51
C LEU A 429 -20.96 12.55 -7.39
N LEU A 430 -20.96 13.80 -6.95
CA LEU A 430 -21.46 14.95 -7.74
C LEU A 430 -20.61 15.19 -8.99
N VAL A 431 -19.42 14.63 -9.00
CA VAL A 431 -18.43 14.75 -10.08
C VAL A 431 -18.68 13.77 -11.20
N PHE A 432 -19.40 12.69 -10.94
CA PHE A 432 -19.59 11.60 -11.87
C PHE A 432 -20.06 12.03 -13.28
N PRO A 433 -21.10 12.88 -13.45
CA PRO A 433 -21.52 13.34 -14.78
C PRO A 433 -20.39 14.09 -15.52
N LEU A 434 -19.58 14.87 -14.78
CA LEU A 434 -18.46 15.60 -15.36
C LEU A 434 -17.33 14.67 -15.80
N LEU A 435 -17.08 13.59 -15.07
CA LEU A 435 -16.11 12.56 -15.47
C LEU A 435 -16.50 11.91 -16.79
N VAL A 436 -17.77 11.57 -16.98
CA VAL A 436 -18.28 11.01 -18.25
C VAL A 436 -18.02 11.98 -19.40
N VAL A 437 -18.41 13.25 -19.23
CA VAL A 437 -18.16 14.30 -20.24
C VAL A 437 -16.67 14.46 -20.51
N PHE A 438 -15.84 14.43 -19.48
CA PHE A 438 -14.39 14.52 -19.63
C PHE A 438 -13.82 13.33 -20.39
N GLY A 439 -14.24 12.10 -20.07
CA GLY A 439 -13.82 10.88 -20.77
C GLY A 439 -14.17 10.91 -22.25
N LEU A 440 -15.39 11.35 -22.59
CA LEU A 440 -15.80 11.51 -23.99
C LEU A 440 -15.00 12.60 -24.73
N LYS A 441 -14.68 13.71 -24.06
CA LYS A 441 -13.79 14.75 -24.62
C LYS A 441 -12.37 14.24 -24.80
N ALA A 442 -11.83 13.50 -23.83
CA ALA A 442 -10.50 12.88 -23.93
C ALA A 442 -10.44 11.88 -25.09
N LEU A 443 -11.48 11.06 -25.25
CA LEU A 443 -11.62 10.12 -26.35
C LEU A 443 -11.62 10.86 -27.71
N ARG A 444 -12.40 11.92 -27.87
CA ARG A 444 -12.46 12.73 -29.10
C ARG A 444 -11.12 13.40 -29.40
N ALA A 445 -10.40 13.84 -28.37
CA ALA A 445 -9.09 14.47 -28.48
C ALA A 445 -7.91 13.48 -28.61
N SER A 446 -8.20 12.18 -28.76
CA SER A 446 -7.18 11.11 -28.84
C SER A 446 -6.25 11.05 -27.62
N ARG A 447 -6.73 11.47 -26.45
CA ARG A 447 -6.02 11.36 -25.17
C ARG A 447 -6.37 10.01 -24.55
N TRP A 448 -5.71 8.96 -25.05
CA TRP A 448 -6.10 7.56 -24.81
C TRP A 448 -6.00 7.15 -23.35
N PHE A 449 -4.90 7.51 -22.66
CA PHE A 449 -4.70 7.16 -21.26
C PHE A 449 -5.74 7.81 -20.34
N GLU A 450 -6.00 9.10 -20.54
CA GLU A 450 -7.02 9.81 -19.75
C GLU A 450 -8.41 9.25 -19.99
N ALA A 451 -8.73 8.90 -21.25
CA ALA A 451 -10.00 8.23 -21.56
C ALA A 451 -10.07 6.84 -20.91
N ALA A 452 -9.02 6.03 -21.01
CA ALA A 452 -8.94 4.71 -20.38
C ALA A 452 -9.10 4.81 -18.85
N LEU A 453 -8.44 5.79 -18.22
CA LEU A 453 -8.54 6.01 -16.78
C LEU A 453 -9.98 6.39 -16.34
N VAL A 454 -10.67 7.26 -17.09
CA VAL A 454 -12.08 7.57 -16.82
C VAL A 454 -12.95 6.32 -16.99
N PHE A 455 -12.80 5.58 -18.06
CA PHE A 455 -13.57 4.35 -18.28
C PHE A 455 -13.24 3.26 -17.26
N SER A 456 -12.02 3.20 -16.73
CA SER A 456 -11.69 2.32 -15.60
C SER A 456 -12.48 2.65 -14.34
N GLY A 457 -12.65 3.96 -14.06
CA GLY A 457 -13.49 4.43 -12.97
C GLY A 457 -14.96 4.05 -13.17
N LEU A 458 -15.48 4.15 -14.41
CA LEU A 458 -16.83 3.68 -14.74
C LEU A 458 -16.99 2.17 -14.57
N LEU A 459 -16.00 1.39 -15.00
CA LEU A 459 -16.00 -0.05 -14.79
C LEU A 459 -16.01 -0.42 -13.32
N SER A 460 -15.33 0.35 -12.47
CA SER A 460 -15.32 0.08 -11.03
C SER A 460 -16.70 0.16 -10.38
N LEU A 461 -17.64 0.90 -10.97
CA LEU A 461 -19.04 0.93 -10.51
C LEU A 461 -19.77 -0.40 -10.74
N LEU A 462 -19.35 -1.22 -11.70
CA LEU A 462 -19.95 -2.55 -11.90
C LEU A 462 -19.70 -3.46 -10.68
N MET A 463 -18.72 -3.15 -9.86
CA MET A 463 -18.42 -3.89 -8.63
C MET A 463 -19.51 -3.72 -7.55
N ILE A 464 -20.49 -2.84 -7.76
CA ILE A 464 -21.69 -2.73 -6.92
C ILE A 464 -22.59 -3.98 -7.10
N ILE A 465 -22.52 -4.63 -8.26
CA ILE A 465 -23.31 -5.81 -8.62
C ILE A 465 -22.48 -7.07 -8.86
N VAL A 466 -21.17 -6.96 -8.84
CA VAL A 466 -20.25 -8.09 -9.00
C VAL A 466 -19.28 -8.10 -7.83
N GLU A 467 -19.23 -9.21 -7.10
CA GLU A 467 -18.28 -9.40 -6.02
C GLU A 467 -17.19 -10.35 -6.44
N PHE A 468 -15.98 -10.03 -6.03
CA PHE A 468 -14.86 -10.94 -6.04
C PHE A 468 -14.81 -11.69 -4.71
N ALA A 469 -15.13 -12.97 -4.75
CA ALA A 469 -15.07 -13.86 -3.60
C ALA A 469 -13.62 -14.36 -3.46
N GLY A 470 -12.84 -13.66 -2.65
CA GLY A 470 -11.49 -14.13 -2.27
C GLY A 470 -11.52 -15.00 -1.01
N SER A 471 -10.37 -15.55 -0.66
CA SER A 471 -10.16 -16.40 0.53
C SER A 471 -10.52 -15.73 1.86
N THR A 472 -10.51 -14.41 1.91
CA THR A 472 -10.73 -13.62 3.13
C THR A 472 -12.18 -13.39 3.49
N GLY A 473 -13.13 -13.70 2.62
CA GLY A 473 -14.56 -13.39 2.84
C GLY A 473 -14.89 -11.90 2.94
N VAL A 474 -13.87 -11.03 2.86
CA VAL A 474 -14.05 -9.57 2.86
C VAL A 474 -14.35 -9.12 1.45
N ARG A 475 -15.53 -8.52 1.27
CA ARG A 475 -15.92 -7.93 0.00
C ARG A 475 -14.96 -6.81 -0.37
N ASN A 476 -14.36 -6.91 -1.53
CA ASN A 476 -13.32 -5.97 -1.94
C ASN A 476 -13.91 -4.69 -2.55
N THR A 477 -14.33 -3.76 -1.68
CA THR A 477 -14.86 -2.44 -2.08
C THR A 477 -13.78 -1.44 -2.48
N SER A 478 -12.49 -1.80 -2.32
CA SER A 478 -11.36 -0.94 -2.71
C SER A 478 -11.39 -0.53 -4.19
N ARG A 479 -12.14 -1.25 -5.02
CA ARG A 479 -12.38 -0.96 -6.43
C ARG A 479 -13.06 0.39 -6.67
N LEU A 480 -13.86 0.86 -5.69
CA LEU A 480 -14.46 2.18 -5.72
C LEU A 480 -13.44 3.30 -5.48
N TYR A 481 -12.29 3.00 -4.85
CA TYR A 481 -11.23 3.98 -4.66
C TYR A 481 -10.67 4.52 -5.97
N GLN A 482 -10.63 3.70 -7.02
CA GLN A 482 -10.22 4.21 -8.32
C GLN A 482 -11.18 5.26 -8.88
N PHE A 483 -12.47 5.07 -8.70
CA PHE A 483 -13.47 6.08 -9.06
C PHE A 483 -13.27 7.36 -8.25
N ILE A 484 -13.06 7.26 -6.95
CA ILE A 484 -12.82 8.40 -6.06
C ILE A 484 -11.46 9.07 -6.38
N GLY A 485 -10.42 8.27 -6.61
CA GLY A 485 -9.11 8.77 -7.04
C GLY A 485 -9.18 9.55 -8.35
N LEU A 486 -9.96 9.06 -9.32
CA LEU A 486 -10.23 9.78 -10.56
C LEU A 486 -10.95 11.11 -10.32
N ALA A 487 -11.93 11.12 -9.42
CA ALA A 487 -12.61 12.35 -9.05
C ALA A 487 -11.61 13.38 -8.49
N LEU A 488 -10.70 12.97 -7.62
CA LEU A 488 -9.69 13.87 -7.07
C LEU A 488 -8.72 14.38 -8.13
N PHE A 489 -8.22 13.52 -9.02
CA PHE A 489 -7.21 13.90 -10.01
C PHE A 489 -7.75 14.74 -11.15
N PHE A 490 -8.95 14.45 -11.64
CA PHE A 490 -9.51 15.17 -12.79
C PHE A 490 -10.49 16.26 -12.37
N PHE A 491 -11.19 16.06 -11.29
CA PHE A 491 -12.27 16.96 -10.89
C PHE A 491 -11.78 18.20 -10.15
N VAL A 492 -10.87 18.07 -9.21
CA VAL A 492 -10.35 19.23 -8.46
C VAL A 492 -9.76 20.28 -9.42
N PRO A 493 -8.91 19.92 -10.39
CA PRO A 493 -8.44 20.87 -11.39
C PRO A 493 -9.55 21.46 -12.27
N LEU A 494 -10.51 20.64 -12.67
CA LEU A 494 -11.63 21.10 -13.53
C LEU A 494 -12.55 22.07 -12.78
N VAL A 495 -12.89 21.75 -11.54
CA VAL A 495 -13.69 22.66 -10.69
C VAL A 495 -12.92 23.93 -10.43
N TRP A 496 -11.64 23.85 -10.12
CA TRP A 496 -10.80 25.02 -9.91
C TRP A 496 -10.79 25.92 -11.16
N MET A 497 -10.55 25.38 -12.35
CA MET A 497 -10.58 26.15 -13.59
C MET A 497 -11.95 26.77 -13.86
N TYR A 498 -13.02 26.03 -13.57
CA TYR A 498 -14.38 26.50 -13.77
C TYR A 498 -14.75 27.63 -12.79
N VAL A 499 -14.36 27.47 -11.53
CA VAL A 499 -14.69 28.39 -10.44
C VAL A 499 -13.83 29.64 -10.48
N SER A 500 -12.50 29.50 -10.75
CA SER A 500 -11.57 30.62 -10.79
C SER A 500 -11.88 31.67 -11.88
N ARG A 501 -12.61 31.26 -12.90
CA ARG A 501 -13.03 32.14 -14.03
C ARG A 501 -14.41 32.75 -13.84
N ARG A 502 -15.06 32.60 -12.67
CA ARG A 502 -16.45 33.02 -12.45
C ARG A 502 -16.62 33.81 -11.14
N SER A 503 -17.87 34.16 -10.82
CA SER A 503 -18.21 35.05 -9.71
C SER A 503 -17.68 34.61 -8.36
N ASP A 504 -17.49 35.57 -7.46
CA ASP A 504 -16.96 35.30 -6.11
C ASP A 504 -17.86 34.35 -5.29
N THR A 505 -19.16 34.39 -5.49
CA THR A 505 -20.10 33.47 -4.85
C THR A 505 -19.76 32.00 -5.17
N ARG A 506 -19.36 31.68 -6.41
CA ARG A 506 -18.99 30.30 -6.79
C ARG A 506 -17.64 29.89 -6.21
N LYS A 507 -16.72 30.85 -6.02
CA LYS A 507 -15.45 30.57 -5.33
C LYS A 507 -15.72 30.20 -3.87
N VAL A 508 -16.57 30.96 -3.18
CA VAL A 508 -16.98 30.67 -1.81
C VAL A 508 -17.61 29.29 -1.69
N LEU A 509 -18.54 28.97 -2.59
CA LEU A 509 -19.20 27.65 -2.60
C LEU A 509 -18.18 26.50 -2.82
N ALA A 510 -17.22 26.65 -3.72
CA ALA A 510 -16.20 25.63 -3.96
C ALA A 510 -15.26 25.46 -2.75
N VAL A 511 -14.91 26.55 -2.09
CA VAL A 511 -14.13 26.51 -0.84
C VAL A 511 -14.92 25.82 0.27
N ALA A 512 -16.22 26.13 0.40
CA ALA A 512 -17.09 25.48 1.39
C ALA A 512 -17.22 23.97 1.14
N ILE A 513 -17.47 23.55 -0.10
CA ILE A 513 -17.54 22.13 -0.47
C ILE A 513 -16.18 21.44 -0.24
N GLY A 514 -15.09 22.09 -0.62
CA GLY A 514 -13.74 21.58 -0.35
C GLY A 514 -13.47 21.44 1.15
N GLY A 515 -13.91 22.40 1.95
CA GLY A 515 -13.83 22.35 3.41
C GLY A 515 -14.59 21.17 4.00
N VAL A 516 -15.81 20.92 3.54
CA VAL A 516 -16.63 19.76 3.97
C VAL A 516 -15.94 18.43 3.62
N ILE A 517 -15.36 18.32 2.43
CA ILE A 517 -14.64 17.11 1.98
C ILE A 517 -13.37 16.88 2.82
N MET A 518 -12.64 17.94 3.18
CA MET A 518 -11.37 17.83 3.91
C MET A 518 -11.55 17.81 5.43
N PHE A 519 -12.69 18.26 5.95
CA PHE A 519 -12.89 18.46 7.40
C PHE A 519 -12.59 17.19 8.21
N GLY A 520 -13.19 16.06 7.84
CA GLY A 520 -12.98 14.79 8.52
C GLY A 520 -11.50 14.36 8.51
N GLY A 521 -10.83 14.54 7.37
CA GLY A 521 -9.41 14.22 7.24
C GLY A 521 -8.52 15.12 8.08
N VAL A 522 -8.81 16.41 8.18
CA VAL A 522 -8.05 17.35 9.05
C VAL A 522 -8.24 16.99 10.51
N VAL A 523 -9.47 16.69 10.96
CA VAL A 523 -9.75 16.25 12.33
C VAL A 523 -9.00 14.96 12.64
N LEU A 524 -9.07 13.98 11.75
CA LEU A 524 -8.39 12.69 11.92
C LEU A 524 -6.86 12.87 12.01
N ALA A 525 -6.27 13.73 11.17
CA ALA A 525 -4.85 14.09 11.28
C ALA A 525 -4.52 14.74 12.63
N GLY A 526 -5.38 15.67 13.10
CA GLY A 526 -5.22 16.32 14.39
C GLY A 526 -5.24 15.32 15.56
N ILE A 527 -6.11 14.30 15.52
CA ILE A 527 -6.18 13.23 16.52
C ILE A 527 -4.87 12.41 16.55
N GLN A 528 -4.17 12.32 15.43
CA GLN A 528 -2.92 11.55 15.33
C GLN A 528 -1.67 12.34 15.79
N VAL A 529 -1.74 13.66 15.89
CA VAL A 529 -0.59 14.49 16.31
C VAL A 529 0.06 14.00 17.62
N PRO A 530 -0.68 13.61 18.68
CA PRO A 530 -0.08 13.06 19.90
C PRO A 530 0.79 11.81 19.67
N ALA A 531 0.58 11.05 18.61
CA ALA A 531 1.39 9.89 18.29
C ALA A 531 2.86 10.25 17.97
N ILE A 532 3.12 11.46 17.49
CA ILE A 532 4.47 11.97 17.25
C ILE A 532 5.28 12.03 18.55
N GLN A 533 4.63 12.35 19.67
CA GLN A 533 5.27 12.48 20.99
C GLN A 533 5.48 11.13 21.68
N LYS A 534 4.65 10.15 21.35
CA LYS A 534 4.70 8.80 21.94
C LYS A 534 4.72 7.74 20.84
N PRO A 535 5.78 7.68 20.05
CA PRO A 535 5.88 6.69 18.99
C PRO A 535 5.95 5.28 19.57
N VAL A 536 5.26 4.35 18.94
CA VAL A 536 5.37 2.91 19.23
C VAL A 536 6.09 2.20 18.08
N TYR A 537 6.66 1.03 18.35
CA TYR A 537 7.31 0.26 17.29
C TYR A 537 6.27 -0.45 16.40
N SER A 538 5.36 -1.12 17.08
CA SER A 538 4.19 -1.83 16.56
C SER A 538 3.34 -2.18 17.79
N TYR A 539 2.09 -2.57 17.58
CA TYR A 539 1.23 -3.00 18.69
C TYR A 539 1.65 -4.35 19.31
N PHE A 540 2.53 -5.11 18.64
CA PHE A 540 3.03 -6.42 19.11
C PHE A 540 4.55 -6.44 19.41
N ILE A 541 5.25 -5.32 19.28
CA ILE A 541 6.70 -5.17 19.52
C ILE A 541 6.93 -4.24 20.70
N THR A 542 7.80 -4.65 21.62
CA THR A 542 8.21 -3.89 22.82
C THR A 542 9.68 -3.54 22.80
N ASP A 543 10.15 -2.75 23.79
CA ASP A 543 11.57 -2.38 23.92
C ASP A 543 12.49 -3.61 24.07
N LEU A 544 12.03 -4.67 24.76
CA LEU A 544 12.80 -5.90 24.91
C LEU A 544 12.90 -6.66 23.58
N ASP A 545 11.82 -6.67 22.79
CA ASP A 545 11.84 -7.26 21.45
C ASP A 545 12.79 -6.51 20.53
N VAL A 546 12.89 -5.18 20.62
CA VAL A 546 13.86 -4.37 19.87
C VAL A 546 15.30 -4.75 20.21
N GLN A 547 15.59 -5.09 21.48
CA GLN A 547 16.93 -5.58 21.87
C GLN A 547 17.21 -6.94 21.23
N MET A 548 16.22 -7.86 21.24
CA MET A 548 16.35 -9.17 20.59
C MET A 548 16.58 -9.03 19.08
N GLU A 549 15.81 -8.17 18.40
CA GLU A 549 15.99 -7.90 16.98
C GLU A 549 17.40 -7.41 16.66
N ARG A 550 17.88 -6.38 17.35
CA ARG A 550 19.23 -5.81 17.16
C ARG A 550 20.33 -6.87 17.26
N ASP A 551 20.19 -7.81 18.21
CA ASP A 551 21.19 -8.82 18.47
C ASP A 551 21.09 -10.05 17.57
N TYR A 552 19.87 -10.41 17.11
CA TYR A 552 19.60 -11.69 16.46
C TYR A 552 18.94 -11.63 15.09
N TRP A 553 18.58 -10.43 14.58
CA TRP A 553 18.00 -10.35 13.26
C TRP A 553 18.90 -11.01 12.20
N ASN A 554 18.33 -11.93 11.44
CA ASN A 554 19.00 -12.69 10.38
C ASN A 554 20.25 -13.48 10.82
N LYS A 555 20.39 -13.81 12.11
CA LYS A 555 21.51 -14.60 12.62
C LYS A 555 21.18 -16.07 12.83
N LEU A 556 19.90 -16.43 12.87
CA LEU A 556 19.50 -17.83 12.92
C LEU A 556 19.71 -18.47 11.54
N GLU A 557 19.88 -19.80 11.50
CA GLU A 557 20.11 -20.52 10.25
C GLU A 557 18.96 -20.33 9.25
N PRO A 558 19.26 -20.25 7.94
CA PRO A 558 18.25 -20.16 6.90
C PRO A 558 17.28 -21.35 6.97
N GLY A 559 15.98 -21.07 6.79
CA GLY A 559 14.93 -22.08 6.85
C GLY A 559 14.51 -22.52 8.25
N ALA A 560 15.15 -22.03 9.32
CA ALA A 560 14.70 -22.30 10.68
C ALA A 560 13.30 -21.76 10.92
N LEU A 561 12.46 -22.53 11.60
CA LEU A 561 11.16 -22.08 12.09
C LEU A 561 11.28 -21.69 13.55
N VAL A 562 10.68 -20.57 13.92
CA VAL A 562 10.63 -20.07 15.29
C VAL A 562 9.19 -20.12 15.79
N PHE A 563 8.94 -20.92 16.83
CA PHE A 563 7.65 -20.89 17.51
C PHE A 563 7.53 -19.61 18.35
N ASP A 564 6.41 -18.92 18.22
CA ASP A 564 6.07 -17.75 19.03
C ASP A 564 4.54 -17.74 19.20
N PRO A 565 4.02 -17.65 20.42
CA PRO A 565 2.58 -17.47 20.64
C PRO A 565 2.02 -16.22 19.93
N ILE A 566 2.84 -15.17 19.81
CA ILE A 566 2.55 -13.98 18.97
C ILE A 566 3.20 -14.21 17.62
N VAL A 567 2.55 -14.99 16.78
CA VAL A 567 3.10 -15.61 15.57
C VAL A 567 3.82 -14.68 14.58
N SER A 568 3.44 -13.41 14.53
CA SER A 568 4.06 -12.42 13.63
C SER A 568 5.33 -11.80 14.20
N ARG A 569 5.55 -11.89 15.52
CA ARG A 569 6.63 -11.25 16.23
C ARG A 569 7.98 -11.88 15.87
N SER A 570 8.09 -13.19 15.98
CA SER A 570 9.33 -13.90 15.71
C SER A 570 9.82 -13.74 14.28
N ALA A 571 8.92 -13.73 13.29
CA ALA A 571 9.29 -13.51 11.90
C ALA A 571 9.82 -12.08 11.67
N THR A 572 9.26 -11.08 12.37
CA THR A 572 9.77 -9.70 12.34
C THR A 572 11.16 -9.60 12.95
N LEU A 573 11.36 -10.22 14.13
CA LEU A 573 12.59 -10.07 14.92
C LEU A 573 13.78 -10.86 14.36
N PHE A 574 13.52 -12.06 13.83
CA PHE A 574 14.57 -13.01 13.42
C PHE A 574 14.62 -13.23 11.91
N ALA A 575 13.72 -12.65 11.14
CA ALA A 575 13.54 -12.89 9.71
C ALA A 575 13.37 -14.39 9.38
N ARG A 576 12.65 -15.11 10.23
CA ARG A 576 12.40 -16.55 10.11
C ARG A 576 10.92 -16.83 10.23
N GLY A 577 10.43 -17.71 9.37
CA GLY A 577 9.01 -18.07 9.34
C GLY A 577 8.57 -18.93 10.52
N SER A 578 7.26 -19.09 10.62
CA SER A 578 6.59 -19.95 11.58
C SER A 578 5.47 -20.72 10.87
N ASN A 579 5.30 -22.01 11.14
CA ASN A 579 4.14 -22.78 10.71
C ASN A 579 2.97 -22.49 11.65
N ALA A 580 2.52 -21.27 11.66
CA ALA A 580 1.44 -20.83 12.51
C ALA A 580 0.13 -20.76 11.75
N ASN A 581 -0.95 -20.75 12.51
CA ASN A 581 -2.26 -20.46 11.99
C ASN A 581 -2.48 -18.94 11.89
N THR A 582 -3.18 -18.51 10.85
CA THR A 582 -3.64 -17.13 10.73
C THR A 582 -5.12 -17.06 10.51
N THR A 583 -5.72 -15.91 10.80
CA THR A 583 -7.13 -15.64 10.47
C THR A 583 -7.42 -15.69 8.96
N TRP A 584 -6.41 -15.65 8.12
CA TRP A 584 -6.48 -15.63 6.66
C TRP A 584 -6.50 -17.05 6.07
N TYR A 585 -5.93 -18.02 6.78
CA TYR A 585 -5.82 -19.41 6.39
C TYR A 585 -6.64 -20.28 7.33
N LYS A 586 -7.03 -21.42 6.83
CA LYS A 586 -7.56 -22.47 7.69
C LYS A 586 -6.49 -22.83 8.71
N SER A 587 -6.91 -22.95 9.97
CA SER A 587 -6.06 -23.47 11.05
C SER A 587 -5.34 -24.71 10.60
N LYS A 588 -4.02 -24.75 10.85
CA LYS A 588 -3.30 -26.04 10.85
C LYS A 588 -3.60 -26.70 12.18
N PRO A 589 -4.34 -27.83 12.22
CA PRO A 589 -4.70 -28.47 13.49
C PRO A 589 -3.48 -28.85 14.32
N GLU A 590 -2.34 -29.11 13.66
CA GLU A 590 -1.07 -29.42 14.29
C GLU A 590 -0.54 -28.22 15.08
N TRP A 591 -0.64 -27.00 14.54
CA TRP A 591 -0.20 -25.80 15.24
C TRP A 591 -1.06 -25.52 16.49
N GLU A 592 -2.37 -25.70 16.42
CA GLU A 592 -3.26 -25.51 17.57
C GLU A 592 -2.91 -26.47 18.71
N LYS A 593 -2.57 -27.72 18.40
CA LYS A 593 -2.13 -28.70 19.40
C LYS A 593 -0.81 -28.28 20.05
N ILE A 594 0.15 -27.85 19.23
CA ILE A 594 1.45 -27.39 19.72
C ILE A 594 1.31 -26.10 20.54
N ALA A 595 0.50 -25.16 20.09
CA ALA A 595 0.26 -23.91 20.80
C ALA A 595 -0.43 -24.10 22.15
N ALA A 596 -1.30 -25.09 22.25
CA ALA A 596 -1.96 -25.46 23.52
C ALA A 596 -1.00 -26.11 24.53
N SER A 597 0.08 -26.75 24.07
CA SER A 597 1.07 -27.45 24.93
C SER A 597 2.43 -27.42 24.25
N PRO A 598 3.12 -26.26 24.27
CA PRO A 598 4.36 -26.03 23.51
C PRO A 598 5.59 -26.61 24.24
N ASP A 599 5.61 -27.92 24.52
CA ASP A 599 6.79 -28.57 25.08
C ASP A 599 7.91 -28.72 24.04
N PRO A 600 9.19 -28.75 24.45
CA PRO A 600 10.33 -28.73 23.53
C PRO A 600 10.34 -29.88 22.51
N ARG A 601 9.84 -31.07 22.87
CA ARG A 601 9.78 -32.22 21.95
C ARG A 601 8.67 -32.06 20.92
N SER A 602 7.48 -31.66 21.35
CA SER A 602 6.36 -31.34 20.44
C SER A 602 6.74 -30.24 19.47
N LEU A 603 7.47 -29.20 19.93
CA LEU A 603 7.98 -28.14 19.07
C LEU A 603 8.94 -28.68 18.00
N ASN A 604 9.91 -29.52 18.39
CA ASN A 604 10.85 -30.12 17.47
C ASN A 604 10.15 -31.03 16.44
N ILE A 605 9.20 -31.89 16.88
CA ILE A 605 8.37 -32.72 16.00
C ILE A 605 7.57 -31.87 15.00
N GLY A 606 7.07 -30.71 15.44
CA GLY A 606 6.39 -29.73 14.60
C GLY A 606 7.27 -28.96 13.62
N GLY A 607 8.58 -29.28 13.61
CA GLY A 607 9.57 -28.67 12.72
C GLY A 607 10.16 -27.36 13.21
N TYR A 608 9.88 -26.95 14.45
CA TYR A 608 10.46 -25.75 15.03
C TYR A 608 11.90 -26.00 15.50
N SER A 609 12.80 -25.12 15.10
CA SER A 609 14.19 -25.11 15.56
C SER A 609 14.37 -24.29 16.82
N TYR A 610 13.53 -23.29 17.01
CA TYR A 610 13.57 -22.34 18.13
C TYR A 610 12.19 -22.08 18.70
N ALA A 611 12.18 -21.61 19.96
CA ALA A 611 10.99 -21.10 20.62
C ALA A 611 11.29 -19.74 21.25
N TYR A 612 10.37 -18.79 21.09
CA TYR A 612 10.47 -17.43 21.61
C TYR A 612 9.28 -17.12 22.50
N PHE A 613 9.56 -16.72 23.75
CA PHE A 613 8.55 -16.39 24.73
C PHE A 613 8.82 -15.05 25.39
N ASP A 614 7.76 -14.32 25.67
CA ASP A 614 7.73 -13.21 26.62
C ASP A 614 7.20 -13.69 27.99
N GLN A 615 7.30 -12.84 29.01
CA GLN A 615 6.81 -13.14 30.36
C GLN A 615 5.35 -13.59 30.36
N GLN A 616 4.48 -12.83 29.66
CA GLN A 616 3.05 -13.13 29.65
C GLN A 616 2.77 -14.51 29.05
N SER A 617 3.27 -14.77 27.87
CA SER A 617 3.06 -16.06 27.20
C SER A 617 3.73 -17.23 27.94
N TRP A 618 4.83 -16.97 28.65
CA TRP A 618 5.47 -17.97 29.51
C TRP A 618 4.59 -18.31 30.71
N ASP A 619 4.00 -17.31 31.37
CA ASP A 619 3.13 -17.51 32.55
C ASP A 619 1.82 -18.23 32.18
N GLU A 620 1.36 -18.13 30.93
CA GLU A 620 0.22 -18.84 30.41
C GLU A 620 0.49 -20.35 30.17
N ILE A 621 1.76 -20.75 30.09
CA ILE A 621 2.15 -22.16 29.89
C ILE A 621 2.04 -22.91 31.24
N PRO A 622 1.44 -24.12 31.25
CA PRO A 622 1.40 -24.93 32.48
C PRO A 622 2.78 -25.19 33.08
N PRO A 623 2.95 -25.11 34.44
CA PRO A 623 4.27 -25.28 35.06
C PRO A 623 4.95 -26.62 34.76
N ALA A 624 4.17 -27.67 34.48
CA ALA A 624 4.72 -28.96 34.06
C ALA A 624 5.41 -28.92 32.71
N ILE A 625 4.98 -28.02 31.81
CA ILE A 625 5.60 -27.79 30.50
C ILE A 625 6.78 -26.84 30.64
N GLN A 626 6.66 -25.75 31.43
CA GLN A 626 7.77 -24.85 31.71
C GLN A 626 8.99 -25.62 32.20
N LYS A 627 8.79 -26.61 33.11
CA LYS A 627 9.86 -27.46 33.65
C LYS A 627 10.56 -28.31 32.57
N GLN A 628 9.91 -28.61 31.45
CA GLN A 628 10.54 -29.36 30.36
C GLN A 628 11.56 -28.52 29.58
N PHE A 629 11.53 -27.20 29.70
CA PHE A 629 12.56 -26.34 29.15
C PHE A 629 13.87 -26.36 29.96
N ASP A 630 13.89 -27.01 31.13
CA ASP A 630 15.10 -27.32 31.89
C ASP A 630 15.81 -28.62 31.42
N ASP A 631 15.21 -29.34 30.46
CA ASP A 631 15.78 -30.55 29.88
C ASP A 631 17.14 -30.22 29.19
N PRO A 632 18.18 -31.07 29.35
CA PRO A 632 19.50 -30.88 28.70
C PRO A 632 19.44 -30.74 27.18
N CYS A 633 18.37 -31.17 26.51
CA CYS A 633 18.20 -30.98 25.08
C CYS A 633 17.90 -29.52 24.70
N VAL A 634 17.44 -28.71 25.64
CA VAL A 634 17.08 -27.30 25.43
C VAL A 634 18.28 -26.41 25.78
N LYS A 635 18.59 -25.46 24.91
CA LYS A 635 19.61 -24.45 25.16
C LYS A 635 19.01 -23.06 25.15
N VAL A 636 19.19 -22.28 26.20
CA VAL A 636 18.90 -20.85 26.19
C VAL A 636 19.89 -20.15 25.29
N VAL A 637 19.43 -19.63 24.17
CA VAL A 637 20.25 -18.87 23.20
C VAL A 637 20.47 -17.46 23.71
N LYS A 638 19.40 -16.84 24.18
CA LYS A 638 19.41 -15.48 24.72
C LYS A 638 18.24 -15.26 25.65
N GLU A 639 18.52 -14.52 26.71
CA GLU A 639 17.53 -13.96 27.61
C GLU A 639 17.84 -12.47 27.80
N VAL A 640 16.81 -11.64 27.75
CA VAL A 640 16.84 -10.23 28.13
C VAL A 640 15.71 -9.98 29.12
N GLU A 641 15.97 -9.20 30.14
CA GLU A 641 15.03 -8.91 31.22
C GLU A 641 15.10 -7.43 31.56
N ASP A 642 13.97 -6.81 31.89
CA ASP A 642 13.94 -5.45 32.39
C ASP A 642 13.88 -5.41 33.93
N TRP A 643 13.86 -4.18 34.49
CA TRP A 643 13.84 -3.94 35.94
C TRP A 643 12.52 -4.37 36.61
N ARG A 644 11.47 -4.71 35.83
CA ARG A 644 10.17 -5.20 36.31
C ARG A 644 10.09 -6.72 36.29
N HIS A 645 11.18 -7.39 35.92
CA HIS A 645 11.25 -8.82 35.66
C HIS A 645 10.43 -9.30 34.45
N ASP A 646 10.03 -8.35 33.54
CA ASP A 646 9.54 -8.76 32.25
C ASP A 646 10.71 -9.24 31.38
N PHE A 647 10.58 -10.41 30.78
CA PHE A 647 11.67 -11.01 30.02
C PHE A 647 11.29 -11.37 28.58
N ARG A 648 12.33 -11.62 27.77
CA ARG A 648 12.24 -12.27 26.47
C ARG A 648 13.28 -13.38 26.43
N LYS A 649 12.85 -14.60 26.09
CA LYS A 649 13.72 -15.78 26.01
C LYS A 649 13.63 -16.43 24.64
N LEU A 650 14.81 -16.71 24.06
CA LEU A 650 14.96 -17.50 22.85
C LEU A 650 15.61 -18.83 23.22
N PHE A 651 14.91 -19.92 22.95
CA PHE A 651 15.38 -21.28 23.18
C PHE A 651 15.71 -21.99 21.88
N ASP A 652 16.80 -22.74 21.85
CA ASP A 652 17.12 -23.72 20.80
C ASP A 652 16.57 -25.07 21.25
N VAL A 653 15.68 -25.67 20.45
CA VAL A 653 15.03 -26.95 20.74
C VAL A 653 15.39 -28.06 19.75
N LYS A 654 16.39 -27.82 18.88
CA LYS A 654 16.79 -28.75 17.81
C LYS A 654 17.26 -30.12 18.32
N ALA A 655 17.86 -30.16 19.50
CA ALA A 655 18.36 -31.39 20.08
C ALA A 655 17.25 -32.22 20.77
N CYS A 656 16.02 -31.73 20.90
CA CYS A 656 14.92 -32.37 21.61
C CYS A 656 14.18 -33.39 20.72
N SER A 657 14.92 -34.27 20.04
CA SER A 657 14.33 -35.36 19.24
C SER A 657 13.67 -36.42 20.15
N VAL A 658 12.68 -37.12 19.62
CA VAL A 658 12.13 -38.33 20.27
C VAL A 658 13.16 -39.44 20.09
N ASN A 659 13.75 -39.93 21.21
CA ASN A 659 14.44 -41.19 21.21
C ASN A 659 13.45 -42.35 21.23
#